data_11cd4faeace67f8aa08b17c53999a032
#
_entry.id   11cd4faeace67f8aa08b17c53999a032
#
_cell.length_a   1.000
_cell.length_b   1.000
_cell.length_c   1.000
_cell.angle_alpha   90.00
_cell.angle_beta   90.00
_cell.angle_gamma   90.00
#
_symmetry.space_group_name_H-M   'P 1'
#
loop_
_entity.id
_entity.type
_entity.pdbx_description
1 polymer ?
#
loop_
_entity_poly.entity_id
_entity_poly.type
_entity_poly.pdbx_seq_one_letter_code
_entity_poly.pdbx_strand_id
1 'polypeptide(L)'
;KQGRVWIGTLGYGVARLENEQWQKYSFTNNYFNALALDANGNPWFATSDGALFSDGKMWMRMTRAHGLASNRVNAIAVARDARVWFGTDEGATVFDGKTYRTYTKTDGLADNIVRAIAVDAQNRIWFGTLRGLSMFDGGKWKTYTRADGLAADQITALALDARDNLWIGTTHGLSVMGGPSTSSGQALQRATTLPVVLVHGWHTADSDHIDDTEFHSIRHYLERDGFTVFYAQGISPYKTLFQNAETLRDVIADAKKKTGAPRVDIVAFSMGGLNTRAYLESTLYQNDVRRAIVLGTPQAGVRLWYPLLTREIEDRPTEPSVIELSPEYAALFNRTHAPRATVPYDLLIGDARTQTGLDFLKIFPPTDGLIDVWSAHALAGSQVRRLTNADIHAWNPEPIPLNPSSYLYPDQTYARFIRNALRDPDARPIGFATTSAEPLAPRNTTPLNVDTLRANETITRAITLDANRAARFFARWDRGDIDLKLRAPDGSRYAPDSLRDASYLKADIGDFAGYAITRALTGTWSVVATRLDKGVDSLLLTMYADLDADLKMDASTDRATYALGSTVTISATLSNKAANAEVRAKILWLGDGVSPRGSSIDLPLRAGSEPGTYAATLTDLTRGGYYLARVTARTATFARESQTIFAVSPKTATFTGDARAHIENGSLVIETGVNVARAGAFALGVTLRGPRGQLIASLTAPLTLKAGTQSVSIMIPGRDIRARGIDGPYTVELVLMDAAWTAIQVDELPKALTTDAYRVADFVE
;
A
#
# COMPACT_ATOMS: atom_id res chain seq x y z
N LYS A 1 25.15 -14.96 30.06
CA LYS A 1 26.32 -15.22 30.91
C LYS A 1 27.47 -15.49 29.95
N GLN A 2 28.57 -14.81 29.93
CA GLN A 2 29.74 -14.88 29.03
C GLN A 2 29.67 -14.07 27.73
N GLY A 3 28.74 -13.12 27.54
CA GLY A 3 28.71 -12.27 26.34
C GLY A 3 28.37 -12.95 25.00
N ARG A 4 27.96 -14.23 25.04
CA ARG A 4 27.54 -14.99 23.85
C ARG A 4 26.09 -14.73 23.50
N VAL A 5 25.83 -14.46 22.21
CA VAL A 5 24.48 -14.32 21.65
C VAL A 5 24.25 -15.44 20.65
N TRP A 6 23.12 -16.14 20.77
CA TRP A 6 22.68 -17.17 19.84
C TRP A 6 21.47 -16.71 19.05
N ILE A 7 21.45 -16.98 17.77
CA ILE A 7 20.35 -16.64 16.86
C ILE A 7 20.00 -17.88 16.04
N GLY A 8 18.74 -18.31 16.12
CA GLY A 8 18.14 -19.27 15.20
C GLY A 8 17.44 -18.55 14.05
N THR A 9 17.54 -19.07 12.83
CA THR A 9 16.98 -18.48 11.63
C THR A 9 15.94 -19.39 10.98
N LEU A 10 15.10 -18.82 10.14
CA LEU A 10 14.16 -19.60 9.32
C LEU A 10 14.90 -20.13 8.08
N GLY A 11 15.32 -21.41 8.12
CA GLY A 11 15.92 -22.11 6.98
C GLY A 11 17.43 -21.96 6.77
N TYR A 12 18.12 -21.04 7.50
CA TYR A 12 19.56 -20.77 7.28
C TYR A 12 20.47 -21.26 8.41
N GLY A 13 19.93 -21.98 9.40
CA GLY A 13 20.70 -22.53 10.50
C GLY A 13 20.79 -21.61 11.72
N VAL A 14 21.88 -21.74 12.48
CA VAL A 14 22.14 -21.02 13.74
C VAL A 14 23.38 -20.16 13.60
N ALA A 15 23.39 -19.00 14.24
CA ALA A 15 24.58 -18.17 14.39
C ALA A 15 24.87 -17.89 15.86
N ARG A 16 26.15 -17.89 16.22
CA ARG A 16 26.65 -17.51 17.53
C ARG A 16 27.57 -16.28 17.39
N LEU A 17 27.30 -15.25 18.16
CA LEU A 17 28.21 -14.12 18.33
C LEU A 17 29.03 -14.31 19.63
N GLU A 18 30.32 -14.30 19.53
CA GLU A 18 31.24 -14.34 20.65
C GLU A 18 32.48 -13.51 20.33
N ASN A 19 32.90 -12.64 21.24
CA ASN A 19 34.05 -11.72 21.03
C ASN A 19 33.95 -10.94 19.69
N GLU A 20 32.77 -10.38 19.42
CA GLU A 20 32.46 -9.63 18.19
C GLU A 20 32.57 -10.40 16.87
N GLN A 21 32.74 -11.71 16.93
CA GLN A 21 32.83 -12.58 15.75
C GLN A 21 31.62 -13.50 15.64
N TRP A 22 31.10 -13.61 14.42
CA TRP A 22 30.00 -14.53 14.10
C TRP A 22 30.50 -15.89 13.67
N GLN A 23 30.09 -16.93 14.36
CA GLN A 23 30.22 -18.31 13.94
C GLN A 23 28.86 -18.82 13.44
N LYS A 24 28.82 -19.39 12.23
CA LYS A 24 27.61 -19.93 11.60
C LYS A 24 27.62 -21.45 11.63
N TYR A 25 26.44 -22.02 11.89
CA TYR A 25 26.21 -23.46 11.87
C TYR A 25 25.06 -23.74 10.90
N SER A 26 25.34 -24.43 9.79
CA SER A 26 24.34 -24.73 8.78
C SER A 26 23.62 -26.04 9.09
N PHE A 27 22.30 -25.98 9.06
CA PHE A 27 21.42 -27.14 9.19
C PHE A 27 20.44 -27.11 8.02
N THR A 28 20.38 -28.19 7.24
CA THR A 28 19.47 -28.30 6.11
C THR A 28 18.03 -28.49 6.60
N ASN A 29 17.10 -27.72 6.03
CA ASN A 29 15.65 -27.83 6.21
C ASN A 29 15.10 -27.62 7.64
N ASN A 30 15.78 -26.85 8.50
CA ASN A 30 15.30 -26.57 9.85
C ASN A 30 14.82 -25.13 10.01
N TYR A 31 13.57 -25.00 10.38
CA TYR A 31 13.01 -23.75 10.87
C TYR A 31 13.16 -23.69 12.38
N PHE A 32 13.89 -22.69 12.89
CA PHE A 32 14.14 -22.49 14.30
C PHE A 32 13.03 -21.66 14.92
N ASN A 33 12.15 -22.29 15.71
CA ASN A 33 10.93 -21.69 16.25
C ASN A 33 11.15 -20.99 17.59
N ALA A 34 12.05 -21.54 18.44
CA ALA A 34 12.37 -21.00 19.74
C ALA A 34 13.79 -21.39 20.20
N LEU A 35 14.31 -20.63 21.16
CA LEU A 35 15.63 -20.86 21.79
C LEU A 35 15.51 -20.72 23.30
N ALA A 36 16.15 -21.60 24.04
CA ALA A 36 16.39 -21.46 25.48
C ALA A 36 17.86 -21.80 25.82
N LEU A 37 18.36 -21.19 26.88
CA LEU A 37 19.70 -21.51 27.39
C LEU A 37 19.57 -22.29 28.73
N ASP A 38 20.39 -23.32 28.89
CA ASP A 38 20.53 -24.00 30.21
C ASP A 38 21.37 -23.16 31.19
N ALA A 39 21.52 -23.66 32.41
CA ALA A 39 22.28 -22.99 33.46
C ALA A 39 23.76 -22.78 33.09
N ASN A 40 24.32 -23.61 32.21
CA ASN A 40 25.70 -23.55 31.73
C ASN A 40 25.84 -22.61 30.52
N GLY A 41 24.72 -22.07 29.99
CA GLY A 41 24.67 -21.23 28.81
C GLY A 41 24.68 -22.03 27.50
N ASN A 42 24.40 -23.32 27.53
CA ASN A 42 24.29 -24.14 26.35
C ASN A 42 22.92 -23.94 25.67
N PRO A 43 22.88 -23.82 24.37
CA PRO A 43 21.64 -23.52 23.63
C PRO A 43 20.82 -24.81 23.39
N TRP A 44 19.51 -24.65 23.55
CA TRP A 44 18.47 -25.57 23.16
C TRP A 44 17.57 -24.88 22.12
N PHE A 45 17.34 -25.52 21.00
CA PHE A 45 16.53 -24.97 19.91
C PHE A 45 15.30 -25.82 19.64
N ALA A 46 14.15 -25.22 19.56
CA ALA A 46 12.95 -25.83 19.02
C ALA A 46 12.96 -25.66 17.48
N THR A 47 12.74 -26.75 16.74
CA THR A 47 12.75 -26.73 15.26
C THR A 47 11.54 -27.46 14.68
N SER A 48 11.35 -27.30 13.38
CA SER A 48 10.32 -28.05 12.63
C SER A 48 10.63 -29.55 12.49
N ASP A 49 11.85 -29.99 12.84
CA ASP A 49 12.31 -31.38 12.74
C ASP A 49 13.06 -31.80 13.99
N GLY A 50 12.41 -31.66 15.14
CA GLY A 50 12.92 -32.02 16.46
C GLY A 50 13.46 -30.84 17.25
N ALA A 51 14.16 -31.16 18.33
CA ALA A 51 14.92 -30.20 19.11
C ALA A 51 16.42 -30.42 18.91
N LEU A 52 17.19 -29.32 18.89
CA LEU A 52 18.65 -29.35 18.81
C LEU A 52 19.25 -28.83 20.11
N PHE A 53 20.31 -29.47 20.57
CA PHE A 53 21.12 -29.08 21.73
C PHE A 53 22.58 -29.03 21.33
N SER A 54 23.34 -28.12 21.93
CA SER A 54 24.80 -28.17 21.83
C SER A 54 25.44 -27.88 23.20
N ASP A 55 26.41 -28.69 23.57
CA ASP A 55 27.30 -28.46 24.72
C ASP A 55 28.56 -27.65 24.36
N GLY A 56 28.59 -27.13 23.13
CA GLY A 56 29.74 -26.41 22.55
C GLY A 56 30.76 -27.31 21.87
N LYS A 57 30.69 -28.65 22.02
CA LYS A 57 31.57 -29.63 21.37
C LYS A 57 30.83 -30.41 20.30
N MET A 58 29.59 -30.78 20.57
CA MET A 58 28.76 -31.54 19.64
C MET A 58 27.33 -30.97 19.57
N TRP A 59 26.65 -31.35 18.49
CA TRP A 59 25.24 -31.08 18.29
C TRP A 59 24.46 -32.40 18.41
N MET A 60 23.41 -32.37 19.21
CA MET A 60 22.50 -33.53 19.38
C MET A 60 21.11 -33.11 18.88
N ARG A 61 20.49 -34.02 18.14
CA ARG A 61 19.09 -33.88 17.71
C ARG A 61 18.21 -34.85 18.47
N MET A 62 17.12 -34.34 19.02
CA MET A 62 16.07 -35.10 19.67
C MET A 62 14.81 -35.06 18.82
N THR A 63 14.22 -36.22 18.60
CA THR A 63 13.06 -36.42 17.76
C THR A 63 12.03 -37.28 18.47
N ARG A 64 10.91 -37.56 17.79
CA ARG A 64 9.91 -38.52 18.29
C ARG A 64 10.51 -39.89 18.58
N ALA A 65 11.50 -40.34 17.82
CA ALA A 65 12.21 -41.61 18.07
C ALA A 65 13.01 -41.61 19.39
N HIS A 66 13.32 -40.42 19.91
CA HIS A 66 14.01 -40.27 21.21
C HIS A 66 13.04 -40.03 22.38
N GLY A 67 11.73 -39.82 22.10
CA GLY A 67 10.70 -39.65 23.14
C GLY A 67 9.97 -38.30 23.12
N LEU A 68 10.19 -37.41 22.13
CA LEU A 68 9.36 -36.23 21.95
C LEU A 68 7.95 -36.62 21.49
N ALA A 69 6.95 -35.85 21.89
CA ALA A 69 5.57 -36.06 21.45
C ALA A 69 5.44 -35.90 19.94
N SER A 70 6.11 -34.90 19.34
CA SER A 70 6.15 -34.64 17.90
C SER A 70 7.51 -34.11 17.49
N ASN A 71 7.86 -34.29 16.19
CA ASN A 71 9.07 -33.67 15.64
C ASN A 71 8.89 -32.18 15.46
N ARG A 72 7.66 -31.68 15.31
CA ARG A 72 7.43 -30.25 15.23
C ARG A 72 7.41 -29.64 16.63
N VAL A 73 8.54 -29.05 17.01
CA VAL A 73 8.71 -28.37 18.29
C VAL A 73 8.51 -26.88 18.08
N ASN A 74 7.49 -26.30 18.70
CA ASN A 74 7.11 -24.89 18.56
C ASN A 74 7.74 -24.01 19.63
N ALA A 75 7.91 -24.55 20.85
CA ALA A 75 8.40 -23.82 22.00
C ALA A 75 9.36 -24.68 22.83
N ILE A 76 10.27 -24.01 23.54
CA ILE A 76 11.20 -24.67 24.41
C ILE A 76 11.50 -23.77 25.62
N ALA A 77 11.60 -24.37 26.79
CA ALA A 77 12.01 -23.69 28.01
C ALA A 77 12.84 -24.61 28.90
N VAL A 78 13.83 -24.05 29.58
CA VAL A 78 14.62 -24.76 30.62
C VAL A 78 14.12 -24.31 31.98
N ALA A 79 13.62 -25.24 32.75
CA ALA A 79 13.14 -25.00 34.11
C ALA A 79 14.31 -24.81 35.08
N ARG A 80 14.05 -24.22 36.24
CA ARG A 80 15.08 -23.93 37.25
C ARG A 80 15.72 -25.20 37.86
N ASP A 81 15.00 -26.31 37.80
CA ASP A 81 15.47 -27.64 38.19
C ASP A 81 16.20 -28.38 37.05
N ALA A 82 16.61 -27.64 36.01
CA ALA A 82 17.33 -28.11 34.82
C ALA A 82 16.52 -29.02 33.87
N ARG A 83 15.25 -29.28 34.14
CA ARG A 83 14.39 -30.00 33.19
C ARG A 83 14.13 -29.14 31.98
N VAL A 84 14.11 -29.75 30.78
CA VAL A 84 13.84 -29.09 29.52
C VAL A 84 12.43 -29.44 29.05
N TRP A 85 11.63 -28.44 28.79
CA TRP A 85 10.25 -28.59 28.34
C TRP A 85 10.13 -28.22 26.85
N PHE A 86 9.48 -29.08 26.10
CA PHE A 86 9.24 -28.95 24.66
C PHE A 86 7.74 -28.84 24.42
N GLY A 87 7.30 -27.75 23.82
CA GLY A 87 5.94 -27.59 23.34
C GLY A 87 5.85 -28.00 21.87
N THR A 88 4.97 -28.96 21.57
CA THR A 88 4.84 -29.56 20.25
C THR A 88 3.40 -29.44 19.71
N ASP A 89 3.14 -29.94 18.52
CA ASP A 89 1.78 -30.05 17.98
C ASP A 89 0.97 -31.21 18.58
N GLU A 90 1.63 -32.15 19.32
CA GLU A 90 1.00 -33.35 19.89
C GLU A 90 1.13 -33.45 21.43
N GLY A 91 1.45 -32.38 22.09
CA GLY A 91 1.57 -32.29 23.55
C GLY A 91 2.79 -31.52 24.01
N ALA A 92 2.98 -31.48 25.33
CA ALA A 92 4.17 -30.97 25.99
C ALA A 92 5.05 -32.14 26.49
N THR A 93 6.31 -32.15 26.09
CA THR A 93 7.27 -33.18 26.57
C THR A 93 8.26 -32.53 27.53
N VAL A 94 8.55 -33.19 28.65
CA VAL A 94 9.65 -32.84 29.55
C VAL A 94 10.77 -33.88 29.48
N PHE A 95 12.00 -33.39 29.46
CA PHE A 95 13.23 -34.19 29.54
C PHE A 95 13.97 -33.84 30.83
N ASP A 96 14.26 -34.84 31.65
CA ASP A 96 14.94 -34.70 32.95
C ASP A 96 16.45 -34.94 32.90
N GLY A 97 17.01 -35.08 31.70
CA GLY A 97 18.39 -35.45 31.44
C GLY A 97 18.59 -36.97 31.20
N LYS A 98 17.55 -37.78 31.43
CA LYS A 98 17.59 -39.25 31.23
C LYS A 98 16.35 -39.79 30.53
N THR A 99 15.18 -39.32 30.93
CA THR A 99 13.88 -39.82 30.46
C THR A 99 13.01 -38.73 29.90
N TYR A 100 12.12 -39.11 28.99
CA TYR A 100 11.09 -38.23 28.42
C TYR A 100 9.72 -38.57 28.98
N ARG A 101 8.94 -37.56 29.34
CA ARG A 101 7.54 -37.70 29.69
C ARG A 101 6.69 -36.71 28.93
N THR A 102 5.66 -37.19 28.26
CA THR A 102 4.71 -36.37 27.51
C THR A 102 3.43 -36.15 28.32
N TYR A 103 2.90 -34.93 28.23
CA TYR A 103 1.63 -34.51 28.77
C TYR A 103 0.72 -34.02 27.62
N THR A 104 -0.54 -34.42 27.68
CA THR A 104 -1.56 -34.14 26.69
C THR A 104 -2.81 -33.60 27.36
N LYS A 105 -3.88 -33.36 26.58
CA LYS A 105 -5.19 -33.00 27.14
C LYS A 105 -5.70 -33.98 28.19
N THR A 106 -5.39 -35.25 28.05
CA THR A 106 -5.81 -36.25 29.01
C THR A 106 -5.10 -36.13 30.36
N ASP A 107 -3.97 -35.45 30.41
CA ASP A 107 -3.21 -35.17 31.61
C ASP A 107 -3.56 -33.83 32.27
N GLY A 108 -4.33 -32.98 31.57
CA GLY A 108 -4.75 -31.64 32.06
C GLY A 108 -4.25 -30.46 31.26
N LEU A 109 -3.57 -30.69 30.15
CA LEU A 109 -3.21 -29.62 29.20
C LEU A 109 -4.48 -29.12 28.46
N ALA A 110 -4.62 -27.82 28.25
CA ALA A 110 -5.80 -27.24 27.61
C ALA A 110 -5.98 -27.69 26.15
N ASP A 111 -4.86 -27.83 25.44
CA ASP A 111 -4.83 -28.37 24.07
C ASP A 111 -3.48 -29.03 23.79
N ASN A 112 -3.45 -30.03 22.90
CA ASN A 112 -2.21 -30.71 22.52
C ASN A 112 -1.26 -29.81 21.70
N ILE A 113 -1.76 -28.81 21.04
CA ILE A 113 -0.93 -27.87 20.26
C ILE A 113 -0.41 -26.79 21.21
N VAL A 114 0.85 -26.91 21.60
CA VAL A 114 1.54 -25.98 22.49
C VAL A 114 2.37 -25.01 21.65
N ARG A 115 2.10 -23.71 21.77
CA ARG A 115 2.73 -22.63 20.99
C ARG A 115 3.78 -21.85 21.78
N ALA A 116 3.64 -21.77 23.08
CA ALA A 116 4.55 -21.02 23.93
C ALA A 116 4.73 -21.71 25.28
N ILE A 117 5.92 -21.56 25.88
CA ILE A 117 6.21 -22.03 27.25
C ILE A 117 6.92 -20.90 27.99
N ALA A 118 6.54 -20.68 29.24
CA ALA A 118 7.26 -19.81 30.18
C ALA A 118 7.47 -20.55 31.54
N VAL A 119 8.52 -20.17 32.25
CA VAL A 119 8.84 -20.74 33.59
C VAL A 119 8.95 -19.58 34.55
N ASP A 120 8.08 -19.53 35.56
CA ASP A 120 8.05 -18.45 36.54
C ASP A 120 9.07 -18.63 37.69
N ALA A 121 9.11 -17.66 38.58
CA ALA A 121 10.05 -17.66 39.70
C ALA A 121 9.83 -18.82 40.67
N GLN A 122 8.62 -19.39 40.75
CA GLN A 122 8.26 -20.54 41.56
C GLN A 122 8.50 -21.89 40.86
N ASN A 123 9.11 -21.86 39.65
CA ASN A 123 9.33 -23.01 38.79
C ASN A 123 8.03 -23.67 38.29
N ARG A 124 6.92 -22.95 38.27
CA ARG A 124 5.69 -23.38 37.60
C ARG A 124 5.87 -23.22 36.12
N ILE A 125 5.33 -24.15 35.35
CA ILE A 125 5.45 -24.16 33.89
C ILE A 125 4.13 -23.71 33.29
N TRP A 126 4.19 -22.69 32.44
CA TRP A 126 3.06 -22.13 31.75
C TRP A 126 3.10 -22.52 30.29
N PHE A 127 1.98 -23.05 29.78
CA PHE A 127 1.84 -23.50 28.40
C PHE A 127 0.75 -22.69 27.70
N GLY A 128 1.14 -21.95 26.68
CA GLY A 128 0.20 -21.31 25.76
C GLY A 128 -0.23 -22.30 24.68
N THR A 129 -1.54 -22.59 24.61
CA THR A 129 -2.11 -23.55 23.66
C THR A 129 -3.14 -22.90 22.75
N LEU A 130 -3.71 -23.67 21.81
CA LEU A 130 -4.79 -23.15 20.94
C LEU A 130 -6.12 -23.01 21.68
N ARG A 131 -6.30 -23.59 22.89
CA ARG A 131 -7.58 -23.61 23.62
C ARG A 131 -7.46 -23.17 25.07
N GLY A 132 -6.47 -22.37 25.40
CA GLY A 132 -6.28 -21.81 26.73
C GLY A 132 -4.82 -21.80 27.16
N LEU A 133 -4.61 -21.18 28.31
CA LEU A 133 -3.35 -21.17 29.04
C LEU A 133 -3.38 -22.28 30.11
N SER A 134 -2.40 -23.16 30.11
CA SER A 134 -2.27 -24.18 31.17
C SER A 134 -1.10 -23.85 32.05
N MET A 135 -1.28 -23.99 33.37
CA MET A 135 -0.24 -23.93 34.36
C MET A 135 -0.01 -25.34 34.92
N PHE A 136 1.24 -25.75 35.01
CA PHE A 136 1.67 -26.99 35.66
C PHE A 136 2.53 -26.68 36.91
N ASP A 137 2.10 -27.17 38.05
CA ASP A 137 2.78 -26.99 39.35
C ASP A 137 2.91 -28.34 40.05
N GLY A 138 4.09 -28.96 39.96
CA GLY A 138 4.43 -30.18 40.67
C GLY A 138 3.48 -31.37 40.44
N GLY A 139 2.83 -31.48 39.31
CA GLY A 139 1.85 -32.52 38.97
C GLY A 139 0.41 -32.05 38.99
N LYS A 140 0.14 -30.81 39.39
CA LYS A 140 -1.20 -30.19 39.38
C LYS A 140 -1.33 -29.32 38.16
N TRP A 141 -2.49 -29.42 37.46
CA TRP A 141 -2.82 -28.61 36.32
C TRP A 141 -3.91 -27.59 36.66
N LYS A 142 -3.78 -26.41 36.10
CA LYS A 142 -4.83 -25.38 36.09
C LYS A 142 -4.91 -24.74 34.72
N THR A 143 -6.11 -24.69 34.15
CA THR A 143 -6.37 -24.05 32.85
C THR A 143 -7.08 -22.73 33.03
N TYR A 144 -6.74 -21.76 32.18
CA TYR A 144 -7.36 -20.45 32.07
C TYR A 144 -7.83 -20.24 30.65
N THR A 145 -9.03 -19.68 30.50
CA THR A 145 -9.71 -19.42 29.23
C THR A 145 -10.28 -17.99 29.19
N ARG A 146 -10.99 -17.64 28.13
CA ARG A 146 -11.74 -16.38 28.08
C ARG A 146 -12.71 -16.22 29.25
N ALA A 147 -13.29 -17.31 29.73
CA ALA A 147 -14.17 -17.27 30.91
C ALA A 147 -13.44 -16.83 32.18
N ASP A 148 -12.13 -17.07 32.25
CA ASP A 148 -11.25 -16.66 33.36
C ASP A 148 -10.61 -15.29 33.11
N GLY A 149 -10.93 -14.60 31.99
CA GLY A 149 -10.47 -13.25 31.68
C GLY A 149 -9.32 -13.17 30.66
N LEU A 150 -8.97 -14.25 29.97
CA LEU A 150 -8.07 -14.15 28.81
C LEU A 150 -8.71 -13.34 27.67
N ALA A 151 -7.89 -12.62 26.91
CA ALA A 151 -8.35 -11.90 25.75
C ALA A 151 -8.87 -12.83 24.65
N ALA A 152 -8.22 -14.02 24.49
CA ALA A 152 -8.72 -15.15 23.70
C ALA A 152 -8.12 -16.47 24.22
N ASP A 153 -8.75 -17.59 23.85
CA ASP A 153 -8.25 -18.93 24.25
C ASP A 153 -7.02 -19.34 23.46
N GLN A 154 -6.85 -18.85 22.25
CA GLN A 154 -5.68 -19.15 21.42
C GLN A 154 -4.50 -18.29 21.84
N ILE A 155 -3.53 -18.92 22.52
CA ILE A 155 -2.32 -18.27 23.01
C ILE A 155 -1.24 -18.34 21.93
N THR A 156 -0.56 -17.21 21.70
CA THR A 156 0.49 -17.08 20.67
C THR A 156 1.88 -16.89 21.26
N ALA A 157 1.98 -16.28 22.45
CA ALA A 157 3.25 -16.00 23.11
C ALA A 157 3.08 -15.89 24.62
N LEU A 158 4.15 -16.20 25.36
CA LEU A 158 4.24 -16.00 26.81
C LEU A 158 5.57 -15.31 27.14
N ALA A 159 5.54 -14.35 28.05
CA ALA A 159 6.74 -13.71 28.59
C ALA A 159 6.54 -13.36 30.05
N LEU A 160 7.64 -13.36 30.83
CA LEU A 160 7.65 -12.90 32.22
C LEU A 160 8.44 -11.60 32.29
N ASP A 161 7.91 -10.63 33.02
CA ASP A 161 8.65 -9.40 33.32
C ASP A 161 9.54 -9.56 34.57
N ALA A 162 10.29 -8.52 34.90
CA ALA A 162 11.20 -8.52 36.07
C ALA A 162 10.44 -8.60 37.41
N ARG A 163 9.12 -8.43 37.43
CA ARG A 163 8.24 -8.56 38.61
C ARG A 163 7.51 -9.90 38.65
N ASP A 164 7.87 -10.82 37.76
CA ASP A 164 7.24 -12.13 37.56
C ASP A 164 5.77 -12.04 37.15
N ASN A 165 5.34 -10.90 36.52
CA ASN A 165 4.05 -10.86 35.89
C ASN A 165 4.11 -11.65 34.58
N LEU A 166 3.13 -12.52 34.36
CA LEU A 166 3.02 -13.30 33.13
C LEU A 166 2.23 -12.51 32.08
N TRP A 167 2.90 -12.15 31.02
CA TRP A 167 2.32 -11.51 29.83
C TRP A 167 1.89 -12.60 28.84
N ILE A 168 0.62 -12.59 28.44
CA ILE A 168 -0.03 -13.65 27.69
C ILE A 168 -0.53 -13.05 26.38
N GLY A 169 0.22 -13.25 25.29
CA GLY A 169 -0.21 -12.89 23.94
C GLY A 169 -1.25 -13.89 23.44
N THR A 170 -2.37 -13.39 22.94
CA THR A 170 -3.44 -14.20 22.35
C THR A 170 -3.79 -13.69 20.94
N THR A 171 -4.61 -14.42 20.20
CA THR A 171 -5.09 -13.99 18.89
C THR A 171 -5.99 -12.74 18.94
N HIS A 172 -6.51 -12.37 20.11
CA HIS A 172 -7.44 -11.24 20.25
C HIS A 172 -6.98 -10.24 21.32
N GLY A 173 -5.67 -10.11 21.53
CA GLY A 173 -5.10 -9.14 22.44
C GLY A 173 -4.18 -9.71 23.47
N LEU A 174 -3.75 -8.89 24.42
CA LEU A 174 -2.81 -9.19 25.47
C LEU A 174 -3.52 -9.29 26.82
N SER A 175 -3.19 -10.30 27.60
CA SER A 175 -3.59 -10.43 28.99
C SER A 175 -2.35 -10.41 29.88
N VAL A 176 -2.48 -9.90 31.11
CA VAL A 176 -1.42 -9.92 32.12
C VAL A 176 -1.93 -10.55 33.38
N MET A 177 -1.17 -11.48 33.92
CA MET A 177 -1.41 -12.11 35.22
C MET A 177 -0.31 -11.68 36.20
N GLY A 178 -0.69 -11.05 37.29
CA GLY A 178 0.27 -10.59 38.30
C GLY A 178 1.05 -11.73 38.96
N GLY A 179 2.33 -11.49 39.23
CA GLY A 179 3.18 -12.41 39.97
C GLY A 179 2.74 -12.57 41.43
N PRO A 180 3.27 -13.58 42.16
CA PRO A 180 2.81 -13.95 43.49
C PRO A 180 3.06 -12.91 44.59
N SER A 181 3.75 -11.83 44.32
CA SER A 181 4.03 -10.75 45.30
C SER A 181 2.88 -9.76 45.52
N THR A 182 1.80 -9.85 44.75
CA THR A 182 0.59 -9.02 44.94
C THR A 182 -0.53 -9.86 45.51
N SER A 183 -0.69 -9.75 46.83
CA SER A 183 -1.79 -10.33 47.58
C SER A 183 -3.09 -9.58 47.31
N SER A 184 -3.71 -9.79 46.20
CA SER A 184 -5.13 -9.56 45.91
C SER A 184 -5.37 -10.10 44.51
N GLY A 185 -6.37 -10.97 44.36
CA GLY A 185 -6.74 -11.56 43.08
C GLY A 185 -7.07 -10.47 42.05
N GLN A 186 -6.05 -9.93 41.41
CA GLN A 186 -6.25 -9.01 40.30
C GLN A 186 -6.74 -9.81 39.11
N ALA A 187 -7.94 -9.49 38.69
CA ALA A 187 -8.50 -9.94 37.44
C ALA A 187 -7.49 -9.70 36.31
N LEU A 188 -7.40 -10.68 35.41
CA LEU A 188 -6.68 -10.53 34.15
C LEU A 188 -7.03 -9.20 33.47
N GLN A 189 -6.07 -8.26 33.40
CA GLN A 189 -6.28 -7.02 32.69
C GLN A 189 -6.14 -7.23 31.20
N ARG A 190 -7.19 -6.95 30.46
CA ARG A 190 -7.22 -6.98 29.01
C ARG A 190 -6.51 -5.74 28.46
N ALA A 191 -5.34 -5.89 27.86
CA ALA A 191 -4.81 -4.86 26.99
C ALA A 191 -5.55 -4.97 25.64
N THR A 192 -6.52 -4.10 25.42
CA THR A 192 -7.29 -4.11 24.16
C THR A 192 -6.45 -3.50 23.05
N THR A 193 -5.92 -4.33 22.16
CA THR A 193 -5.45 -3.86 20.86
C THR A 193 -6.66 -3.44 20.04
N LEU A 194 -6.59 -2.29 19.37
CA LEU A 194 -7.64 -1.90 18.44
C LEU A 194 -7.66 -2.86 17.25
N PRO A 195 -8.84 -3.13 16.67
CA PRO A 195 -8.92 -3.92 15.45
C PRO A 195 -8.23 -3.19 14.29
N VAL A 196 -7.62 -3.96 13.39
CA VAL A 196 -6.93 -3.45 12.21
C VAL A 196 -7.77 -3.73 10.98
N VAL A 197 -8.05 -2.69 10.19
CA VAL A 197 -8.73 -2.80 8.90
C VAL A 197 -7.70 -2.73 7.79
N LEU A 198 -7.62 -3.77 6.96
CA LEU A 198 -6.75 -3.85 5.79
C LEU A 198 -7.50 -3.32 4.57
N VAL A 199 -6.90 -2.37 3.84
CA VAL A 199 -7.49 -1.72 2.67
C VAL A 199 -6.59 -1.94 1.46
N HIS A 200 -7.03 -2.81 0.55
CA HIS A 200 -6.24 -3.26 -0.60
C HIS A 200 -6.07 -2.19 -1.69
N GLY A 201 -5.14 -2.45 -2.61
CA GLY A 201 -4.83 -1.62 -3.76
C GLY A 201 -5.77 -1.84 -4.95
N TRP A 202 -5.31 -1.41 -6.12
CA TRP A 202 -5.97 -1.62 -7.41
C TRP A 202 -5.77 -3.08 -7.86
N HIS A 203 -6.72 -3.69 -8.52
CA HIS A 203 -6.66 -5.06 -9.09
C HIS A 203 -6.79 -6.28 -8.17
N THR A 204 -6.98 -6.15 -6.92
CA THR A 204 -7.46 -7.29 -6.15
C THR A 204 -8.96 -7.45 -6.41
N ALA A 205 -9.24 -7.78 -7.66
CA ALA A 205 -10.59 -7.92 -8.16
C ALA A 205 -11.34 -8.98 -7.35
N ASP A 206 -12.54 -8.64 -6.90
CA ASP A 206 -13.64 -9.56 -6.56
C ASP A 206 -13.31 -10.78 -5.67
N SER A 207 -12.10 -10.88 -5.09
CA SER A 207 -11.86 -11.93 -4.13
C SER A 207 -12.47 -11.50 -2.78
N ASP A 208 -13.55 -12.17 -2.43
CA ASP A 208 -14.16 -12.04 -1.11
C ASP A 208 -13.28 -12.64 0.00
N HIS A 209 -12.11 -13.17 -0.35
CA HIS A 209 -11.19 -13.83 0.55
C HIS A 209 -9.87 -13.09 0.67
N ILE A 210 -9.54 -12.66 1.89
CA ILE A 210 -8.27 -11.98 2.21
C ILE A 210 -7.04 -12.83 1.84
N ASP A 211 -7.18 -14.15 1.82
CA ASP A 211 -6.09 -15.09 1.51
C ASP A 211 -5.69 -15.06 0.03
N ASP A 212 -6.56 -14.52 -0.84
CA ASP A 212 -6.32 -14.34 -2.27
C ASP A 212 -5.79 -12.92 -2.58
N THR A 213 -5.45 -12.14 -1.55
CA THR A 213 -5.04 -10.75 -1.68
C THR A 213 -3.57 -10.54 -1.32
N GLU A 214 -3.05 -9.38 -1.70
CA GLU A 214 -1.71 -8.91 -1.31
C GLU A 214 -1.49 -8.84 0.20
N PHE A 215 -2.54 -8.90 1.02
CA PHE A 215 -2.43 -8.84 2.48
C PHE A 215 -2.28 -10.19 3.18
N HIS A 216 -2.21 -11.30 2.47
CA HIS A 216 -2.08 -12.63 3.07
C HIS A 216 -0.99 -12.68 4.16
N SER A 217 0.22 -12.25 3.84
CA SER A 217 1.33 -12.27 4.79
C SER A 217 1.18 -11.27 5.93
N ILE A 218 0.76 -10.03 5.65
CA ILE A 218 0.54 -9.01 6.69
C ILE A 218 -0.57 -9.45 7.65
N ARG A 219 -1.66 -10.01 7.15
CA ARG A 219 -2.72 -10.58 7.98
C ARG A 219 -2.15 -11.62 8.94
N HIS A 220 -1.39 -12.58 8.43
CA HIS A 220 -0.79 -13.64 9.23
C HIS A 220 0.09 -13.07 10.35
N TYR A 221 0.93 -12.07 10.05
CA TYR A 221 1.76 -11.41 11.07
C TYR A 221 0.95 -10.63 12.10
N LEU A 222 -0.09 -9.91 11.69
CA LEU A 222 -0.98 -9.19 12.58
C LEU A 222 -1.71 -10.13 13.53
N GLU A 223 -2.30 -11.20 13.00
CA GLU A 223 -3.01 -12.21 13.79
C GLU A 223 -2.08 -12.96 14.75
N ARG A 224 -0.87 -13.33 14.28
CA ARG A 224 0.18 -13.88 15.13
C ARG A 224 0.53 -12.95 16.30
N ASP A 225 0.58 -11.66 16.06
CA ASP A 225 0.92 -10.65 17.07
C ASP A 225 -0.29 -10.20 17.90
N GLY A 226 -1.46 -10.84 17.72
CA GLY A 226 -2.65 -10.69 18.57
C GLY A 226 -3.60 -9.55 18.14
N PHE A 227 -3.50 -9.04 16.93
CA PHE A 227 -4.47 -8.09 16.38
C PHE A 227 -5.70 -8.82 15.81
N THR A 228 -6.87 -8.24 16.01
CA THR A 228 -8.07 -8.66 15.29
C THR A 228 -8.09 -7.94 13.95
N VAL A 229 -8.11 -8.70 12.86
CA VAL A 229 -7.97 -8.18 11.51
C VAL A 229 -9.31 -8.25 10.78
N PHE A 230 -9.65 -7.16 10.09
CA PHE A 230 -10.77 -7.05 9.17
C PHE A 230 -10.23 -6.69 7.79
N TYR A 231 -10.90 -7.15 6.77
CA TYR A 231 -10.58 -6.82 5.39
C TYR A 231 -11.68 -5.95 4.80
N ALA A 232 -11.29 -4.91 4.07
CA ALA A 232 -12.23 -3.98 3.46
C ALA A 232 -12.85 -4.59 2.20
N GLN A 233 -13.72 -5.59 2.41
CA GLN A 233 -14.50 -6.22 1.33
C GLN A 233 -15.37 -5.22 0.59
N GLY A 234 -15.54 -5.42 -0.71
CA GLY A 234 -16.38 -4.59 -1.57
C GLY A 234 -15.74 -3.28 -2.02
N ILE A 235 -14.51 -2.98 -1.63
CA ILE A 235 -13.68 -1.97 -2.31
C ILE A 235 -13.31 -2.54 -3.69
N SER A 236 -13.47 -1.72 -4.74
CA SER A 236 -13.32 -2.20 -6.12
C SER A 236 -12.75 -1.12 -7.02
N PRO A 237 -11.93 -1.46 -8.04
CA PRO A 237 -11.47 -0.52 -9.06
C PRO A 237 -12.60 0.04 -9.92
N TYR A 238 -13.75 -0.66 -9.97
CA TYR A 238 -14.95 -0.21 -10.68
C TYR A 238 -15.80 0.78 -9.89
N LYS A 239 -15.44 1.06 -8.64
CA LYS A 239 -16.06 2.08 -7.79
C LYS A 239 -15.15 3.31 -7.71
N THR A 240 -15.77 4.48 -7.58
CA THR A 240 -15.02 5.72 -7.32
C THR A 240 -14.44 5.73 -5.89
N LEU A 241 -13.45 6.61 -5.65
CA LEU A 241 -12.91 6.83 -4.31
C LEU A 241 -14.00 7.14 -3.28
N PHE A 242 -15.04 7.89 -3.66
CA PHE A 242 -16.16 8.21 -2.76
C PHE A 242 -17.02 6.98 -2.44
N GLN A 243 -17.35 6.16 -3.45
CA GLN A 243 -18.10 4.91 -3.24
C GLN A 243 -17.31 3.91 -2.41
N ASN A 244 -15.99 3.84 -2.63
CA ASN A 244 -15.10 3.02 -1.82
C ASN A 244 -14.97 3.55 -0.39
N ALA A 245 -14.99 4.87 -0.18
CA ALA A 245 -15.01 5.49 1.16
C ALA A 245 -16.28 5.14 1.95
N GLU A 246 -17.44 5.08 1.29
CA GLU A 246 -18.69 4.60 1.91
C GLU A 246 -18.59 3.14 2.31
N THR A 247 -18.06 2.29 1.41
CA THR A 247 -17.79 0.88 1.72
C THR A 247 -16.85 0.74 2.92
N LEU A 248 -15.78 1.53 2.97
CA LEU A 248 -14.82 1.51 4.08
C LEU A 248 -15.47 1.96 5.41
N ARG A 249 -16.32 2.98 5.40
CA ARG A 249 -17.12 3.39 6.56
C ARG A 249 -17.89 2.20 7.15
N ASP A 250 -18.57 1.45 6.29
CA ASP A 250 -19.42 0.34 6.71
C ASP A 250 -18.60 -0.83 7.27
N VAL A 251 -17.43 -1.13 6.69
CA VAL A 251 -16.47 -2.11 7.21
C VAL A 251 -15.95 -1.69 8.59
N ILE A 252 -15.60 -0.42 8.77
CA ILE A 252 -15.14 0.09 10.06
C ILE A 252 -16.25 -0.01 11.12
N ALA A 253 -17.48 0.33 10.76
CA ALA A 253 -18.63 0.20 11.65
C ALA A 253 -18.87 -1.26 12.08
N ASP A 254 -18.74 -2.22 11.16
CA ASP A 254 -18.85 -3.65 11.45
C ASP A 254 -17.71 -4.13 12.36
N ALA A 255 -16.47 -3.72 12.08
CA ALA A 255 -15.31 -4.04 12.92
C ALA A 255 -15.48 -3.54 14.36
N LYS A 256 -15.93 -2.30 14.53
CA LYS A 256 -16.25 -1.73 15.86
C LYS A 256 -17.36 -2.49 16.56
N LYS A 257 -18.44 -2.82 15.85
CA LYS A 257 -19.57 -3.59 16.39
C LYS A 257 -19.14 -4.98 16.86
N LYS A 258 -18.34 -5.70 16.05
CA LYS A 258 -17.89 -7.06 16.35
C LYS A 258 -16.89 -7.11 17.52
N THR A 259 -16.08 -6.08 17.69
CA THR A 259 -15.02 -6.06 18.70
C THR A 259 -15.38 -5.26 19.96
N GLY A 260 -16.40 -4.40 19.90
CA GLY A 260 -16.71 -3.43 20.93
C GLY A 260 -15.69 -2.30 21.07
N ALA A 261 -14.75 -2.20 20.13
CA ALA A 261 -13.72 -1.17 20.15
C ALA A 261 -14.30 0.20 19.71
N PRO A 262 -13.89 1.33 20.33
CA PRO A 262 -14.37 2.65 19.93
C PRO A 262 -13.79 3.12 18.60
N ARG A 263 -12.60 2.63 18.22
CA ARG A 263 -11.85 3.00 17.04
C ARG A 263 -11.17 1.77 16.40
N VAL A 264 -10.70 1.94 15.19
CA VAL A 264 -9.86 0.99 14.46
C VAL A 264 -8.52 1.62 14.10
N ASP A 265 -7.54 0.79 13.74
CA ASP A 265 -6.37 1.21 12.96
C ASP A 265 -6.55 0.77 11.52
N ILE A 266 -5.97 1.51 10.57
CA ILE A 266 -6.01 1.17 9.15
C ILE A 266 -4.59 0.85 8.69
N VAL A 267 -4.44 -0.22 7.90
CA VAL A 267 -3.27 -0.51 7.09
C VAL A 267 -3.73 -0.57 5.63
N ALA A 268 -3.29 0.38 4.84
CA ALA A 268 -3.72 0.55 3.46
C ALA A 268 -2.54 0.43 2.49
N PHE A 269 -2.77 -0.20 1.34
CA PHE A 269 -1.76 -0.40 0.32
C PHE A 269 -2.16 0.25 -1.00
N SER A 270 -1.19 0.87 -1.70
CA SER A 270 -1.39 1.41 -3.05
C SER A 270 -2.62 2.34 -3.12
N MET A 271 -3.55 2.12 -4.05
CA MET A 271 -4.82 2.87 -4.16
C MET A 271 -5.67 2.80 -2.87
N GLY A 272 -5.54 1.75 -2.07
CA GLY A 272 -6.22 1.63 -0.77
C GLY A 272 -5.92 2.81 0.17
N GLY A 273 -4.75 3.42 0.05
CA GLY A 273 -4.42 4.65 0.78
C GLY A 273 -5.23 5.86 0.29
N LEU A 274 -5.55 5.97 -0.99
CA LEU A 274 -6.44 7.01 -1.51
C LEU A 274 -7.90 6.79 -1.05
N ASN A 275 -8.38 5.54 -1.07
CA ASN A 275 -9.69 5.18 -0.52
C ASN A 275 -9.78 5.52 0.98
N THR A 276 -8.71 5.25 1.74
CA THR A 276 -8.60 5.62 3.15
C THR A 276 -8.68 7.13 3.35
N ARG A 277 -7.98 7.92 2.52
CA ARG A 277 -8.03 9.37 2.56
C ARG A 277 -9.42 9.90 2.21
N ALA A 278 -10.06 9.36 1.17
CA ALA A 278 -11.42 9.74 0.79
C ALA A 278 -12.42 9.53 1.94
N TYR A 279 -12.23 8.51 2.76
CA TYR A 279 -13.00 8.33 3.99
C TYR A 279 -12.60 9.35 5.08
N LEU A 280 -11.32 9.38 5.46
CA LEU A 280 -10.84 10.20 6.58
C LEU A 280 -11.01 11.71 6.35
N GLU A 281 -10.84 12.17 5.10
CA GLU A 281 -10.80 13.58 4.70
C GLU A 281 -12.14 14.06 4.14
N SER A 282 -13.22 13.35 4.48
CA SER A 282 -14.61 13.71 4.13
C SER A 282 -15.51 13.79 5.35
N THR A 283 -16.75 14.21 5.15
CA THR A 283 -17.79 14.20 6.20
C THR A 283 -18.30 12.80 6.55
N LEU A 284 -17.88 11.76 5.81
CA LEU A 284 -18.17 10.36 6.15
C LEU A 284 -17.45 9.89 7.41
N TYR A 285 -16.34 10.53 7.76
CA TYR A 285 -15.49 10.16 8.89
C TYR A 285 -16.19 10.36 10.24
N GLN A 286 -16.25 9.30 11.05
CA GLN A 286 -16.97 9.24 12.32
C GLN A 286 -16.06 9.33 13.57
N ASN A 287 -14.84 9.84 13.45
CA ASN A 287 -13.84 9.88 14.53
C ASN A 287 -13.51 8.49 15.10
N ASP A 288 -13.47 7.51 14.24
CA ASP A 288 -13.39 6.10 14.56
C ASP A 288 -12.11 5.42 14.06
N VAL A 289 -11.17 6.19 13.56
CA VAL A 289 -9.82 5.73 13.21
C VAL A 289 -8.82 6.39 14.15
N ARG A 290 -7.96 5.57 14.76
CA ARG A 290 -6.87 6.06 15.60
C ARG A 290 -5.67 6.48 14.74
N ARG A 291 -5.35 5.71 13.69
CA ARG A 291 -4.17 5.86 12.85
C ARG A 291 -4.38 5.24 11.47
N ALA A 292 -3.77 5.83 10.46
CA ALA A 292 -3.68 5.26 9.11
C ALA A 292 -2.21 4.98 8.75
N ILE A 293 -1.87 3.73 8.49
CA ILE A 293 -0.58 3.28 7.99
C ILE A 293 -0.74 3.01 6.51
N VAL A 294 0.03 3.71 5.69
CA VAL A 294 -0.19 3.79 4.24
C VAL A 294 1.09 3.37 3.51
N LEU A 295 0.99 2.34 2.70
CA LEU A 295 2.10 1.65 2.06
C LEU A 295 2.07 1.91 0.55
N GLY A 296 3.10 2.54 -0.01
CA GLY A 296 3.27 2.75 -1.45
C GLY A 296 2.08 3.42 -2.15
N THR A 297 1.42 4.39 -1.53
CA THR A 297 0.23 5.05 -2.10
C THR A 297 0.61 6.20 -3.02
N PRO A 298 0.01 6.29 -4.24
CA PRO A 298 0.28 7.35 -5.20
C PRO A 298 -0.44 8.66 -4.84
N GLN A 299 0.08 9.40 -3.85
CA GLN A 299 -0.52 10.62 -3.31
C GLN A 299 -0.66 11.77 -4.34
N ALA A 300 0.17 11.76 -5.38
CA ALA A 300 0.12 12.70 -6.49
C ALA A 300 -0.13 12.01 -7.84
N GLY A 301 -0.76 10.84 -7.82
CA GLY A 301 -1.06 10.02 -8.98
C GLY A 301 0.11 9.16 -9.43
N VAL A 302 -0.13 8.31 -10.42
CA VAL A 302 0.83 7.41 -11.04
C VAL A 302 1.37 8.09 -12.30
N ARG A 303 2.66 8.41 -12.35
CA ARG A 303 3.27 9.02 -13.55
C ARG A 303 4.00 8.00 -14.40
N LEU A 304 4.79 7.14 -13.75
CA LEU A 304 5.71 6.25 -14.44
C LEU A 304 4.99 5.25 -15.36
N TRP A 305 3.90 4.67 -14.87
CA TRP A 305 3.14 3.63 -15.57
C TRP A 305 1.79 4.12 -16.10
N TYR A 306 1.48 5.40 -15.92
CA TYR A 306 0.21 5.96 -16.38
C TYR A 306 -0.02 5.83 -17.90
N PRO A 307 1.00 5.97 -18.76
CA PRO A 307 0.84 5.70 -20.19
C PRO A 307 0.39 4.28 -20.53
N LEU A 308 0.71 3.29 -19.66
CA LEU A 308 0.22 1.92 -19.80
C LEU A 308 -1.25 1.79 -19.43
N LEU A 309 -1.59 2.29 -18.23
CA LEU A 309 -2.95 2.24 -17.74
C LEU A 309 -3.92 2.83 -18.75
N THR A 310 -3.54 3.93 -19.42
CA THR A 310 -4.39 4.60 -20.42
C THR A 310 -4.50 3.85 -21.75
N ARG A 311 -3.55 2.99 -22.11
CA ARG A 311 -3.68 2.16 -23.33
C ARG A 311 -4.67 1.03 -23.16
N GLU A 312 -4.75 0.44 -21.98
CA GLU A 312 -5.74 -0.59 -21.66
C GLU A 312 -7.17 -0.07 -21.72
N ILE A 313 -7.36 1.23 -21.47
CA ILE A 313 -8.67 1.88 -21.52
C ILE A 313 -9.27 1.89 -22.93
N GLU A 314 -8.47 1.88 -24.00
CA GLU A 314 -8.99 1.94 -25.36
C GLU A 314 -9.90 0.75 -25.69
N ASP A 315 -9.67 -0.39 -25.05
CA ASP A 315 -10.37 -1.66 -25.34
C ASP A 315 -11.32 -2.14 -24.22
N ARG A 316 -11.32 -1.49 -23.05
CA ARG A 316 -12.16 -1.89 -21.90
C ARG A 316 -13.10 -0.76 -21.42
N PRO A 317 -14.20 -1.08 -20.72
CA PRO A 317 -14.99 -0.08 -20.02
C PRO A 317 -14.08 0.72 -19.08
N THR A 318 -14.21 2.04 -19.09
CA THR A 318 -13.34 2.90 -18.31
C THR A 318 -13.63 2.70 -16.82
N GLU A 319 -12.67 2.18 -16.11
CA GLU A 319 -12.71 2.10 -14.67
C GLU A 319 -12.47 3.49 -14.08
N PRO A 320 -13.27 3.96 -13.13
CA PRO A 320 -13.05 5.25 -12.46
C PRO A 320 -11.62 5.38 -11.91
N SER A 321 -11.09 4.30 -11.34
CA SER A 321 -9.75 4.23 -10.75
C SER A 321 -8.64 4.66 -11.70
N VAL A 322 -8.76 4.41 -13.00
CA VAL A 322 -7.74 4.83 -13.97
C VAL A 322 -7.65 6.34 -14.04
N ILE A 323 -8.78 7.04 -14.03
CA ILE A 323 -8.80 8.51 -14.00
C ILE A 323 -8.32 8.99 -12.63
N GLU A 324 -8.79 8.37 -11.56
CA GLU A 324 -8.48 8.76 -10.18
C GLU A 324 -7.02 8.54 -9.79
N LEU A 325 -6.31 7.67 -10.51
CA LEU A 325 -4.87 7.49 -10.40
C LEU A 325 -4.06 8.47 -11.26
N SER A 326 -4.70 9.31 -12.09
CA SER A 326 -3.97 10.33 -12.87
C SER A 326 -3.40 11.44 -11.99
N PRO A 327 -2.26 12.04 -12.39
CA PRO A 327 -1.72 13.20 -11.70
C PRO A 327 -2.68 14.38 -11.64
N GLU A 328 -3.47 14.57 -12.70
CA GLU A 328 -4.43 15.66 -12.83
C GLU A 328 -5.61 15.50 -11.86
N TYR A 329 -6.15 14.29 -11.73
CA TYR A 329 -7.17 14.00 -10.73
C TYR A 329 -6.60 14.08 -9.31
N ALA A 330 -5.40 13.55 -9.07
CA ALA A 330 -4.74 13.64 -7.77
C ALA A 330 -4.52 15.11 -7.35
N ALA A 331 -4.25 16.03 -8.30
CA ALA A 331 -4.17 17.45 -8.00
C ALA A 331 -5.52 18.03 -7.53
N LEU A 332 -6.63 17.66 -8.19
CA LEU A 332 -7.98 18.04 -7.74
C LEU A 332 -8.30 17.43 -6.37
N PHE A 333 -8.02 16.15 -6.19
CA PHE A 333 -8.25 15.44 -4.94
C PHE A 333 -7.47 16.09 -3.78
N ASN A 334 -6.18 16.35 -3.94
CA ASN A 334 -5.34 16.99 -2.93
C ASN A 334 -5.75 18.43 -2.61
N ARG A 335 -6.39 19.14 -3.53
CA ARG A 335 -6.93 20.49 -3.30
C ARG A 335 -8.16 20.47 -2.40
N THR A 336 -8.99 19.43 -2.50
CA THR A 336 -10.25 19.29 -1.78
C THR A 336 -10.16 18.37 -0.56
N HIS A 337 -9.03 17.68 -0.39
CA HIS A 337 -8.78 16.75 0.70
C HIS A 337 -7.43 17.04 1.33
N ALA A 338 -7.39 17.16 2.64
CA ALA A 338 -6.14 17.31 3.39
C ALA A 338 -6.15 16.43 4.64
N PRO A 339 -4.99 15.89 5.05
CA PRO A 339 -4.88 15.06 6.24
C PRO A 339 -5.46 15.76 7.46
N ARG A 340 -6.39 15.08 8.14
CA ARG A 340 -6.96 15.60 9.39
C ARG A 340 -5.89 15.77 10.44
N ALA A 341 -5.95 16.88 11.18
CA ALA A 341 -5.00 17.14 12.26
C ALA A 341 -5.08 16.12 13.39
N THR A 342 -6.24 15.48 13.55
CA THR A 342 -6.55 14.54 14.63
C THR A 342 -6.21 13.08 14.33
N VAL A 343 -5.80 12.76 13.09
CA VAL A 343 -5.43 11.40 12.68
C VAL A 343 -3.98 11.36 12.23
N PRO A 344 -3.10 10.59 12.89
CA PRO A 344 -1.76 10.34 12.40
C PRO A 344 -1.76 9.51 11.12
N TYR A 345 -0.96 9.94 10.13
CA TYR A 345 -0.70 9.22 8.89
C TYR A 345 0.77 8.75 8.87
N ASP A 346 0.97 7.45 8.77
CA ASP A 346 2.30 6.85 8.64
C ASP A 346 2.47 6.35 7.21
N LEU A 347 3.32 7.01 6.44
CA LEU A 347 3.62 6.65 5.06
C LEU A 347 4.88 5.81 5.00
N LEU A 348 4.78 4.61 4.45
CA LEU A 348 5.93 3.83 4.02
C LEU A 348 6.09 3.96 2.51
N ILE A 349 7.29 4.39 2.10
CA ILE A 349 7.59 4.77 0.72
C ILE A 349 8.79 3.95 0.27
N GLY A 350 8.64 3.19 -0.83
CA GLY A 350 9.70 2.35 -1.35
C GLY A 350 10.59 3.05 -2.38
N ASP A 351 11.88 2.78 -2.32
CA ASP A 351 12.86 3.05 -3.37
C ASP A 351 13.62 1.76 -3.69
N ALA A 352 13.04 0.95 -4.55
CA ALA A 352 13.55 -0.38 -4.87
C ALA A 352 14.84 -0.39 -5.71
N ARG A 353 15.34 0.78 -6.15
CA ARG A 353 16.57 0.88 -6.97
C ARG A 353 17.82 0.40 -6.25
N THR A 354 17.81 0.36 -4.92
CA THR A 354 18.94 -0.08 -4.11
C THR A 354 18.99 -1.58 -3.88
N GLN A 355 17.97 -2.31 -4.34
CA GLN A 355 17.90 -3.76 -4.14
C GLN A 355 18.82 -4.53 -5.09
N THR A 356 19.47 -5.55 -4.56
CA THR A 356 20.28 -6.48 -5.35
C THR A 356 19.36 -7.34 -6.23
N GLY A 357 19.72 -7.50 -7.50
CA GLY A 357 18.92 -8.25 -8.48
C GLY A 357 17.85 -7.44 -9.20
N LEU A 358 17.64 -6.17 -8.81
CA LEU A 358 16.72 -5.26 -9.47
C LEU A 358 17.45 -4.13 -10.21
N ASP A 359 18.58 -4.45 -10.83
CA ASP A 359 19.44 -3.48 -11.51
C ASP A 359 18.70 -2.69 -12.61
N PHE A 360 17.68 -3.29 -13.21
CA PHE A 360 16.84 -2.60 -14.19
C PHE A 360 16.09 -1.39 -13.59
N LEU A 361 15.83 -1.35 -12.26
CA LEU A 361 15.22 -0.20 -11.60
C LEU A 361 16.19 0.97 -11.41
N LYS A 362 17.50 0.76 -11.45
CA LYS A 362 18.52 1.80 -11.23
C LYS A 362 18.47 2.92 -12.27
N ILE A 363 17.98 2.64 -13.46
CA ILE A 363 17.81 3.65 -14.52
C ILE A 363 16.52 4.45 -14.38
N PHE A 364 15.65 4.10 -13.41
CA PHE A 364 14.47 4.89 -13.09
C PHE A 364 14.80 5.99 -12.06
N PRO A 365 13.99 7.03 -11.96
CA PRO A 365 13.95 7.87 -10.77
C PRO A 365 13.65 7.03 -9.53
N PRO A 366 13.81 7.61 -8.34
CA PRO A 366 13.40 6.96 -7.09
C PRO A 366 11.97 6.42 -7.19
N THR A 367 11.83 5.10 -7.12
CA THR A 367 10.55 4.39 -7.29
C THR A 367 10.57 3.05 -6.55
N ASP A 368 9.41 2.60 -6.11
CA ASP A 368 9.19 1.24 -5.63
C ASP A 368 8.97 0.22 -6.78
N GLY A 369 9.11 0.67 -8.02
CA GLY A 369 8.85 -0.11 -9.22
C GLY A 369 7.52 0.22 -9.91
N LEU A 370 6.55 0.75 -9.20
CA LEU A 370 5.25 1.21 -9.72
C LEU A 370 4.98 2.67 -9.41
N ILE A 371 5.17 3.07 -8.15
CA ILE A 371 4.92 4.43 -7.67
C ILE A 371 6.25 5.15 -7.51
N ASP A 372 6.37 6.33 -8.10
CA ASP A 372 7.56 7.15 -7.87
C ASP A 372 7.58 7.75 -6.45
N VAL A 373 8.77 7.82 -5.87
CA VAL A 373 8.97 8.31 -4.49
C VAL A 373 8.40 9.71 -4.32
N TRP A 374 8.47 10.56 -5.36
CA TRP A 374 7.90 11.90 -5.33
C TRP A 374 6.38 11.85 -5.11
N SER A 375 5.65 11.01 -5.84
CA SER A 375 4.20 10.88 -5.67
C SER A 375 3.84 10.35 -4.29
N ALA A 376 4.53 9.33 -3.82
CA ALA A 376 4.26 8.75 -2.50
C ALA A 376 4.55 9.76 -1.36
N HIS A 377 5.47 10.70 -1.56
CA HIS A 377 5.80 11.77 -0.60
C HIS A 377 4.83 12.96 -0.61
N ALA A 378 3.99 13.10 -1.61
CA ALA A 378 3.23 14.33 -1.90
C ALA A 378 2.18 14.71 -0.83
N LEU A 379 1.82 13.82 0.08
CA LEU A 379 0.87 14.13 1.15
C LEU A 379 1.50 15.09 2.17
N ALA A 380 0.95 16.28 2.32
CA ALA A 380 1.44 17.31 3.25
C ALA A 380 0.65 17.32 4.57
N GLY A 381 1.32 17.66 5.67
CA GLY A 381 0.68 17.82 6.99
C GLY A 381 1.65 17.54 8.14
N SER A 382 1.45 18.20 9.28
CA SER A 382 2.30 18.03 10.48
C SER A 382 2.12 16.66 11.15
N GLN A 383 0.98 16.03 10.96
CA GLN A 383 0.65 14.69 11.45
C GLN A 383 1.09 13.56 10.50
N VAL A 384 1.68 13.90 9.36
CA VAL A 384 2.16 12.93 8.37
C VAL A 384 3.61 12.58 8.67
N ARG A 385 3.86 11.32 9.00
CA ARG A 385 5.20 10.76 9.17
C ARG A 385 5.57 9.95 7.94
N ARG A 386 6.80 10.09 7.48
CA ARG A 386 7.30 9.42 6.26
C ARG A 386 8.50 8.58 6.59
N LEU A 387 8.52 7.38 6.04
CA LEU A 387 9.67 6.50 6.05
C LEU A 387 9.93 6.03 4.62
N THR A 388 11.12 6.31 4.10
CA THR A 388 11.57 5.76 2.81
C THR A 388 12.42 4.53 3.06
N ASN A 389 12.15 3.45 2.35
CA ASN A 389 12.80 2.17 2.47
C ASN A 389 13.13 1.61 1.07
N ALA A 390 13.89 0.53 0.99
CA ALA A 390 14.20 -0.18 -0.26
C ALA A 390 13.07 -1.13 -0.71
N ASP A 391 11.86 -0.95 -0.22
CA ASP A 391 10.73 -1.82 -0.55
C ASP A 391 10.26 -1.64 -2.00
N ILE A 392 9.70 -2.70 -2.57
CA ILE A 392 9.11 -2.72 -3.90
C ILE A 392 7.59 -2.86 -3.84
N HIS A 393 6.96 -2.32 -4.86
CA HIS A 393 5.53 -2.46 -5.11
C HIS A 393 5.28 -3.81 -5.79
N ALA A 394 5.10 -4.87 -4.98
CA ALA A 394 4.92 -6.22 -5.52
C ALA A 394 3.48 -6.71 -5.34
N TRP A 395 3.01 -7.44 -6.33
CA TRP A 395 1.65 -8.01 -6.42
C TRP A 395 1.60 -9.48 -6.01
N ASN A 396 2.75 -10.14 -5.81
CA ASN A 396 2.80 -11.59 -5.69
C ASN A 396 2.58 -12.05 -4.25
N PRO A 397 1.57 -12.90 -3.96
CA PRO A 397 1.41 -13.59 -2.69
C PRO A 397 2.48 -14.65 -2.40
N GLU A 398 3.19 -15.13 -3.42
CA GLU A 398 4.31 -16.06 -3.25
C GLU A 398 5.62 -15.29 -3.09
N PRO A 399 6.47 -15.61 -2.09
CA PRO A 399 7.77 -14.98 -1.98
C PRO A 399 8.58 -15.34 -3.25
N ILE A 400 8.86 -14.34 -4.08
CA ILE A 400 9.88 -14.50 -5.11
C ILE A 400 11.16 -14.85 -4.35
N PRO A 401 11.81 -16.01 -4.57
CA PRO A 401 12.92 -16.47 -3.75
C PRO A 401 14.12 -15.51 -3.70
N LEU A 402 14.11 -14.47 -4.52
CA LEU A 402 15.18 -13.49 -4.70
C LEU A 402 14.86 -12.10 -4.13
N ASN A 403 13.66 -11.88 -3.55
CA ASN A 403 13.28 -10.53 -3.11
C ASN A 403 12.50 -10.49 -1.80
N PRO A 404 13.21 -10.41 -0.66
CA PRO A 404 12.57 -10.35 0.66
C PRO A 404 11.99 -8.99 1.04
N SER A 405 11.98 -7.99 0.16
CA SER A 405 11.66 -6.60 0.52
C SER A 405 10.49 -6.00 -0.27
N SER A 406 9.36 -6.68 -0.30
CA SER A 406 8.08 -6.06 -0.67
C SER A 406 7.43 -5.42 0.57
N TYR A 407 6.63 -4.36 0.40
CA TYR A 407 5.78 -3.79 1.48
C TYR A 407 4.97 -4.85 2.24
N LEU A 408 4.64 -5.95 1.59
CA LEU A 408 3.66 -6.92 2.04
C LEU A 408 4.28 -8.19 2.60
N TYR A 409 5.57 -8.42 2.37
CA TYR A 409 6.21 -9.72 2.60
C TYR A 409 7.22 -9.82 3.72
N PRO A 410 8.05 -8.84 4.06
CA PRO A 410 9.09 -9.13 5.02
C PRO A 410 8.67 -8.90 6.44
N ASP A 411 9.09 -9.82 7.29
CA ASP A 411 9.21 -9.63 8.74
C ASP A 411 9.77 -8.25 9.11
N GLN A 412 10.62 -7.68 8.29
CA GLN A 412 11.26 -6.39 8.54
C GLN A 412 10.30 -5.20 8.41
N THR A 413 9.53 -5.09 7.31
CA THR A 413 8.55 -4.02 7.14
C THR A 413 7.45 -4.13 8.19
N TYR A 414 6.91 -5.32 8.39
CA TYR A 414 5.94 -5.56 9.43
C TYR A 414 6.51 -5.27 10.83
N ALA A 415 7.63 -5.90 11.20
CA ALA A 415 8.18 -5.80 12.55
C ALA A 415 8.73 -4.42 12.88
N ARG A 416 9.38 -3.75 11.92
CA ARG A 416 10.01 -2.44 12.14
C ARG A 416 9.05 -1.27 12.00
N PHE A 417 8.07 -1.36 11.10
CA PHE A 417 7.20 -0.25 10.77
C PHE A 417 5.76 -0.48 11.24
N ILE A 418 5.05 -1.48 10.69
CA ILE A 418 3.61 -1.66 10.92
C ILE A 418 3.33 -2.00 12.39
N ARG A 419 3.97 -3.05 12.91
CA ARG A 419 3.77 -3.49 14.29
C ARG A 419 4.10 -2.40 15.31
N ASN A 420 5.21 -1.69 15.11
CA ASN A 420 5.62 -0.65 16.05
C ASN A 420 4.64 0.54 16.02
N ALA A 421 4.18 0.94 14.83
CA ALA A 421 3.18 2.00 14.69
C ALA A 421 1.85 1.62 15.33
N LEU A 422 1.44 0.35 15.30
CA LEU A 422 0.21 -0.14 15.91
C LEU A 422 0.29 -0.27 17.43
N ARG A 423 1.45 -0.69 17.98
CA ARG A 423 1.65 -0.92 19.43
C ARG A 423 2.00 0.34 20.19
N ASP A 424 2.80 1.21 19.58
CA ASP A 424 3.21 2.49 20.17
C ASP A 424 2.90 3.62 19.18
N PRO A 425 1.78 4.31 19.36
CA PRO A 425 1.40 5.42 18.49
C PRO A 425 2.38 6.59 18.51
N ASP A 426 3.20 6.72 19.56
CA ASP A 426 4.20 7.79 19.70
C ASP A 426 5.60 7.33 19.28
N ALA A 427 5.79 6.03 18.98
CA ALA A 427 7.06 5.51 18.49
C ALA A 427 7.44 6.21 17.18
N ARG A 428 8.59 6.85 17.21
CA ARG A 428 9.19 7.37 15.97
C ARG A 428 9.73 6.18 15.18
N PRO A 429 9.49 6.10 13.86
CA PRO A 429 10.15 5.11 13.02
C PRO A 429 11.66 5.21 13.23
N ILE A 430 12.34 4.08 13.40
CA ILE A 430 13.79 4.03 13.48
C ILE A 430 14.31 4.52 12.12
N GLY A 431 15.01 5.65 12.12
CA GLY A 431 15.31 6.41 10.93
C GLY A 431 16.13 5.63 9.88
N PHE A 432 15.63 5.63 8.67
CA PHE A 432 16.40 5.45 7.46
C PHE A 432 16.55 6.82 6.80
N ALA A 433 17.66 7.03 6.09
CA ALA A 433 17.99 8.32 5.49
C ALA A 433 16.85 8.79 4.57
N THR A 434 16.34 9.99 4.83
CA THR A 434 15.41 10.67 3.92
C THR A 434 16.18 11.11 2.69
N THR A 435 15.96 10.47 1.56
CA THR A 435 16.37 11.02 0.28
C THR A 435 15.36 12.09 -0.12
N SER A 436 15.79 13.32 -0.28
CA SER A 436 14.96 14.37 -0.87
C SER A 436 14.69 14.01 -2.32
N ALA A 437 13.43 13.70 -2.66
CA ALA A 437 13.05 13.46 -4.04
C ALA A 437 12.85 14.80 -4.76
N GLU A 438 13.69 15.10 -5.74
CA GLU A 438 13.45 16.20 -6.66
C GLU A 438 12.25 15.90 -7.57
N PRO A 439 11.48 16.92 -7.99
CA PRO A 439 10.43 16.75 -8.98
C PRO A 439 11.01 16.15 -10.26
N LEU A 440 10.40 15.08 -10.74
CA LEU A 440 10.89 14.40 -11.93
C LEU A 440 10.51 15.18 -13.20
N ALA A 441 11.49 15.30 -14.08
CA ALA A 441 11.23 15.76 -15.44
C ALA A 441 10.27 14.79 -16.17
N PRO A 442 9.42 15.28 -17.07
CA PRO A 442 8.54 14.46 -17.91
C PRO A 442 9.32 13.37 -18.62
N ARG A 443 8.72 12.19 -18.79
CA ARG A 443 9.36 11.06 -19.44
C ARG A 443 8.83 10.81 -20.83
N ASN A 444 9.72 10.28 -21.66
CA ASN A 444 9.45 10.02 -23.06
C ASN A 444 9.19 8.52 -23.23
N THR A 445 7.96 8.16 -23.47
CA THR A 445 7.61 6.83 -23.97
C THR A 445 7.52 6.83 -25.48
N THR A 446 7.95 5.73 -26.10
CA THR A 446 7.70 5.49 -27.52
C THR A 446 6.75 4.31 -27.61
N PRO A 447 5.54 4.51 -28.13
CA PRO A 447 4.60 3.44 -28.34
C PRO A 447 5.14 2.48 -29.42
N LEU A 448 5.05 1.18 -29.16
CA LEU A 448 5.31 0.18 -30.18
C LEU A 448 4.03 -0.29 -30.83
N ASN A 449 3.09 -0.86 -30.09
CA ASN A 449 1.70 -1.11 -30.54
C ASN A 449 0.89 -1.83 -29.45
N VAL A 450 -0.43 -1.88 -29.67
CA VAL A 450 -1.31 -2.85 -29.04
C VAL A 450 -1.65 -3.90 -30.09
N ASP A 451 -1.42 -5.16 -29.81
CA ASP A 451 -1.58 -6.28 -30.73
C ASP A 451 -2.43 -7.37 -30.08
N THR A 452 -3.16 -8.10 -30.91
CA THR A 452 -3.90 -9.30 -30.49
C THR A 452 -3.17 -10.53 -30.98
N LEU A 453 -2.77 -11.44 -30.07
CA LEU A 453 -2.03 -12.66 -30.39
C LEU A 453 -2.88 -13.90 -30.20
N ARG A 454 -2.81 -14.80 -31.20
CA ARG A 454 -3.30 -16.17 -31.10
C ARG A 454 -2.25 -17.10 -30.49
N ALA A 455 -2.66 -18.29 -30.11
CA ALA A 455 -1.74 -19.31 -29.59
C ALA A 455 -0.55 -19.55 -30.55
N ASN A 456 0.67 -19.59 -30.00
CA ASN A 456 1.94 -19.74 -30.72
C ASN A 456 2.24 -18.64 -31.77
N GLU A 457 1.52 -17.54 -31.76
CA GLU A 457 1.81 -16.42 -32.66
C GLU A 457 3.01 -15.62 -32.16
N THR A 458 3.82 -15.13 -33.10
CA THR A 458 4.97 -14.26 -32.86
C THR A 458 4.78 -12.96 -33.61
N ILE A 459 4.93 -11.86 -32.91
CA ILE A 459 4.97 -10.53 -33.53
C ILE A 459 6.32 -9.86 -33.31
N THR A 460 6.66 -8.98 -34.23
CA THR A 460 7.87 -8.16 -34.15
C THR A 460 7.51 -6.70 -34.34
N ARG A 461 8.01 -5.83 -33.47
CA ARG A 461 7.87 -4.39 -33.57
C ARG A 461 9.22 -3.73 -33.59
N ALA A 462 9.40 -2.81 -34.54
CA ALA A 462 10.62 -2.05 -34.68
C ALA A 462 10.53 -0.70 -33.96
N ILE A 463 11.62 -0.28 -33.35
CA ILE A 463 11.78 1.03 -32.75
C ILE A 463 13.17 1.59 -33.08
N THR A 464 13.26 2.85 -33.46
CA THR A 464 14.52 3.52 -33.72
C THR A 464 14.91 4.40 -32.53
N LEU A 465 16.08 4.13 -31.96
CA LEU A 465 16.69 4.91 -30.90
C LEU A 465 17.64 5.96 -31.51
N ASP A 466 17.57 7.18 -31.02
CA ASP A 466 18.30 8.34 -31.49
C ASP A 466 19.58 8.64 -30.68
N ALA A 467 19.79 7.96 -29.59
CA ALA A 467 20.95 8.14 -28.73
C ALA A 467 21.43 6.83 -28.11
N ASN A 468 22.74 6.74 -27.83
CA ASN A 468 23.36 5.61 -27.13
C ASN A 468 23.26 5.81 -25.61
N ARG A 469 22.06 5.63 -25.06
CA ARG A 469 21.72 5.83 -23.63
C ARG A 469 20.90 4.68 -23.10
N ALA A 470 20.48 4.80 -21.85
CA ALA A 470 19.60 3.81 -21.23
C ALA A 470 18.26 3.74 -21.98
N ALA A 471 17.83 2.51 -22.24
CA ALA A 471 16.54 2.22 -22.85
C ALA A 471 15.86 1.04 -22.15
N ARG A 472 14.57 1.08 -22.11
CA ARG A 472 13.75 0.01 -21.55
C ARG A 472 12.69 -0.40 -22.54
N PHE A 473 12.50 -1.69 -22.69
CA PHE A 473 11.53 -2.30 -23.59
C PHE A 473 10.60 -3.16 -22.77
N PHE A 474 9.28 -2.93 -22.88
CA PHE A 474 8.30 -3.61 -22.07
C PHE A 474 7.24 -4.25 -22.92
N ALA A 475 6.70 -5.34 -22.40
CA ALA A 475 5.48 -5.97 -22.86
C ALA A 475 4.56 -6.24 -21.68
N ARG A 476 3.28 -5.98 -21.85
CA ARG A 476 2.21 -6.36 -20.93
C ARG A 476 1.10 -7.05 -21.70
N TRP A 477 0.45 -8.03 -21.08
CA TRP A 477 -0.63 -8.80 -21.70
C TRP A 477 -1.75 -9.07 -20.70
N ASP A 478 -2.93 -9.45 -21.19
CA ASP A 478 -4.13 -9.60 -20.35
C ASP A 478 -4.35 -11.04 -19.83
N ARG A 479 -3.66 -12.02 -20.41
CA ARG A 479 -3.76 -13.44 -20.03
C ARG A 479 -2.66 -14.28 -20.68
N GLY A 480 -2.44 -15.49 -20.18
CA GLY A 480 -1.52 -16.46 -20.77
C GLY A 480 -0.05 -16.14 -20.53
N ASP A 481 0.84 -16.58 -21.40
CA ASP A 481 2.28 -16.44 -21.23
C ASP A 481 2.98 -15.93 -22.51
N ILE A 482 3.91 -14.99 -22.34
CA ILE A 482 4.67 -14.34 -23.40
C ILE A 482 6.18 -14.54 -23.19
N ASP A 483 6.87 -14.92 -24.24
CA ASP A 483 8.32 -14.86 -24.36
C ASP A 483 8.72 -13.57 -25.09
N LEU A 484 9.43 -12.68 -24.37
CA LEU A 484 9.87 -11.40 -24.88
C LEU A 484 11.37 -11.44 -25.18
N LYS A 485 11.77 -11.07 -26.41
CA LYS A 485 13.17 -10.99 -26.84
C LYS A 485 13.44 -9.69 -27.55
N LEU A 486 14.70 -9.25 -27.55
CA LEU A 486 15.13 -8.07 -28.32
C LEU A 486 16.20 -8.44 -29.32
N ARG A 487 16.23 -7.65 -30.41
CA ARG A 487 17.35 -7.66 -31.39
C ARG A 487 17.82 -6.22 -31.56
N ALA A 488 19.12 -6.02 -31.30
CA ALA A 488 19.77 -4.73 -31.44
C ALA A 488 20.10 -4.39 -32.90
N PRO A 489 20.43 -3.12 -33.23
CA PRO A 489 20.80 -2.67 -34.56
C PRO A 489 22.03 -3.41 -35.15
N ASP A 490 22.97 -3.84 -34.33
CA ASP A 490 24.16 -4.62 -34.70
C ASP A 490 23.87 -6.12 -34.89
N GLY A 491 22.61 -6.54 -34.76
CA GLY A 491 22.18 -7.93 -34.85
C GLY A 491 22.27 -8.72 -33.54
N SER A 492 22.82 -8.15 -32.47
CA SER A 492 22.87 -8.76 -31.15
C SER A 492 21.49 -9.12 -30.65
N ARG A 493 21.37 -10.28 -30.01
CA ARG A 493 20.10 -10.76 -29.43
C ARG A 493 20.14 -10.73 -27.91
N TYR A 494 19.03 -10.34 -27.30
CA TYR A 494 18.78 -10.37 -25.88
C TYR A 494 17.60 -11.30 -25.60
N ALA A 495 17.83 -12.24 -24.72
CA ALA A 495 16.84 -13.19 -24.25
C ALA A 495 17.03 -13.37 -22.72
N PRO A 496 16.05 -13.91 -21.97
CA PRO A 496 16.18 -14.08 -20.52
C PRO A 496 17.44 -14.83 -20.06
N ASP A 497 17.94 -15.73 -20.89
CA ASP A 497 19.15 -16.53 -20.67
C ASP A 497 20.43 -15.91 -21.27
N SER A 498 20.33 -14.77 -21.94
CA SER A 498 21.44 -14.11 -22.64
C SER A 498 21.34 -12.59 -22.54
N LEU A 499 21.61 -12.06 -21.34
CA LEU A 499 21.34 -10.65 -21.00
C LEU A 499 22.47 -9.68 -21.38
N ARG A 500 23.74 -10.13 -21.51
CA ARG A 500 24.90 -9.27 -21.78
C ARG A 500 24.99 -8.07 -20.83
N ASP A 501 24.69 -6.85 -21.32
CA ASP A 501 24.68 -5.56 -20.63
C ASP A 501 23.26 -5.09 -20.28
N ALA A 502 22.29 -6.01 -20.29
CA ALA A 502 20.90 -5.76 -19.99
C ALA A 502 20.45 -6.48 -18.71
N SER A 503 19.43 -5.96 -18.07
CA SER A 503 18.66 -6.65 -17.04
C SER A 503 17.29 -7.05 -17.61
N TYR A 504 16.77 -8.20 -17.20
CA TYR A 504 15.47 -8.71 -17.59
C TYR A 504 14.61 -8.95 -16.35
N LEU A 505 13.34 -8.61 -16.44
CA LEU A 505 12.33 -8.96 -15.46
C LEU A 505 11.12 -9.54 -16.17
N LYS A 506 10.61 -10.65 -15.65
CA LYS A 506 9.27 -11.16 -15.95
C LYS A 506 8.53 -11.31 -14.62
N ALA A 507 7.37 -10.73 -14.51
CA ALA A 507 6.51 -10.94 -13.36
C ALA A 507 5.76 -12.27 -13.54
N ASP A 508 5.86 -13.16 -12.56
CA ASP A 508 5.19 -14.46 -12.57
C ASP A 508 3.68 -14.34 -12.35
N ILE A 509 3.24 -13.20 -11.83
CA ILE A 509 1.82 -12.83 -11.73
C ILE A 509 1.68 -11.41 -12.27
N GLY A 510 0.85 -11.22 -13.30
CA GLY A 510 0.53 -9.90 -13.82
C GLY A 510 1.13 -9.59 -15.18
N ASP A 511 1.31 -10.60 -16.00
CA ASP A 511 1.31 -10.39 -17.45
C ASP A 511 2.29 -9.30 -17.92
N PHE A 512 3.52 -9.29 -17.37
CA PHE A 512 4.52 -8.26 -17.65
C PHE A 512 5.90 -8.87 -17.86
N ALA A 513 6.63 -8.37 -18.87
CA ALA A 513 8.06 -8.61 -19.03
C ALA A 513 8.77 -7.36 -19.58
N GLY A 514 10.05 -7.21 -19.25
CA GLY A 514 10.82 -6.08 -19.75
C GLY A 514 12.32 -6.25 -19.69
N TYR A 515 12.99 -5.51 -20.55
CA TYR A 515 14.44 -5.35 -20.58
C TYR A 515 14.84 -3.93 -20.25
N ALA A 516 15.88 -3.78 -19.46
CA ALA A 516 16.56 -2.52 -19.23
C ALA A 516 18.00 -2.61 -19.72
N ILE A 517 18.39 -1.72 -20.61
CA ILE A 517 19.71 -1.65 -21.21
C ILE A 517 20.33 -0.32 -20.81
N THR A 518 21.49 -0.37 -20.16
CA THR A 518 22.16 0.84 -19.65
C THR A 518 22.78 1.69 -20.74
N ARG A 519 23.16 1.08 -21.86
CA ARG A 519 23.70 1.74 -23.07
C ARG A 519 23.15 1.08 -24.33
N ALA A 520 21.93 1.44 -24.69
CA ALA A 520 21.31 0.92 -25.90
C ALA A 520 21.93 1.57 -27.14
N LEU A 521 22.28 0.75 -28.11
CA LEU A 521 22.85 1.23 -29.38
C LEU A 521 21.87 2.12 -30.14
N THR A 522 22.38 3.18 -30.76
CA THR A 522 21.62 3.99 -31.72
C THR A 522 21.23 3.17 -32.92
N GLY A 523 20.02 3.33 -33.42
CA GLY A 523 19.52 2.61 -34.61
C GLY A 523 18.25 1.83 -34.32
N THR A 524 17.87 0.95 -35.24
CA THR A 524 16.57 0.25 -35.15
C THR A 524 16.70 -1.05 -34.37
N TRP A 525 15.98 -1.11 -33.27
CA TRP A 525 15.76 -2.28 -32.44
C TRP A 525 14.50 -3.02 -32.85
N SER A 526 14.49 -4.33 -32.67
CA SER A 526 13.29 -5.16 -32.83
C SER A 526 12.89 -5.75 -31.48
N VAL A 527 11.65 -5.55 -31.08
CA VAL A 527 11.02 -6.20 -29.93
C VAL A 527 10.19 -7.35 -30.46
N VAL A 528 10.50 -8.56 -30.03
CA VAL A 528 9.88 -9.81 -30.49
C VAL A 528 9.11 -10.42 -29.33
N ALA A 529 7.81 -10.57 -29.48
CA ALA A 529 6.95 -11.21 -28.48
C ALA A 529 6.31 -12.47 -29.09
N THR A 530 6.45 -13.58 -28.38
CA THR A 530 5.89 -14.88 -28.77
C THR A 530 4.96 -15.37 -27.69
N ARG A 531 3.71 -15.70 -28.03
CA ARG A 531 2.78 -16.33 -27.10
C ARG A 531 3.12 -17.81 -26.93
N LEU A 532 3.33 -18.23 -25.68
CA LEU A 532 3.80 -19.59 -25.33
C LEU A 532 2.65 -20.54 -24.98
N ASP A 533 1.53 -20.03 -24.47
CA ASP A 533 0.39 -20.87 -24.10
C ASP A 533 -0.45 -21.29 -25.31
N LYS A 534 -1.24 -22.37 -25.12
CA LYS A 534 -2.14 -22.95 -26.14
C LYS A 534 -3.59 -22.54 -25.95
N GLY A 535 -3.84 -21.46 -25.21
CA GLY A 535 -5.20 -20.96 -24.97
C GLY A 535 -5.97 -20.67 -26.27
N VAL A 536 -7.26 -20.96 -26.29
CA VAL A 536 -8.11 -20.76 -27.48
C VAL A 536 -8.48 -19.30 -27.73
N ASP A 537 -8.53 -18.49 -26.67
CA ASP A 537 -8.86 -17.07 -26.77
C ASP A 537 -7.64 -16.24 -27.22
N SER A 538 -7.90 -15.16 -27.91
CA SER A 538 -6.85 -14.20 -28.27
C SER A 538 -6.36 -13.45 -27.01
N LEU A 539 -5.06 -13.15 -26.98
CA LEU A 539 -4.35 -12.40 -25.95
C LEU A 539 -4.13 -10.98 -26.45
N LEU A 540 -4.44 -9.99 -25.62
CA LEU A 540 -4.12 -8.59 -25.91
C LEU A 540 -2.72 -8.27 -25.36
N LEU A 541 -1.83 -7.80 -26.22
CA LEU A 541 -0.45 -7.45 -25.89
C LEU A 541 -0.17 -5.98 -26.15
N THR A 542 0.33 -5.29 -25.15
CA THR A 542 0.80 -3.90 -25.26
C THR A 542 2.31 -3.85 -25.15
N MET A 543 2.97 -3.24 -26.12
CA MET A 543 4.43 -3.07 -26.11
C MET A 543 4.82 -1.61 -26.25
N TYR A 544 5.89 -1.19 -25.55
CA TYR A 544 6.48 0.13 -25.67
C TYR A 544 7.92 0.17 -25.14
N ALA A 545 8.58 1.28 -25.46
CA ALA A 545 9.90 1.59 -24.95
C ALA A 545 9.87 2.93 -24.20
N ASP A 546 10.61 3.01 -23.12
CA ASP A 546 10.91 4.24 -22.39
C ASP A 546 12.40 4.55 -22.54
N LEU A 547 12.71 5.78 -22.89
CA LEU A 547 14.02 6.20 -23.32
C LEU A 547 14.59 7.28 -22.39
N ASP A 548 15.79 7.06 -21.89
CA ASP A 548 16.60 8.14 -21.31
C ASP A 548 17.32 8.88 -22.46
N ALA A 549 16.61 9.80 -23.10
CA ALA A 549 17.10 10.56 -24.22
C ALA A 549 17.12 12.06 -23.92
N ASP A 550 18.02 12.80 -24.62
CA ASP A 550 18.02 14.28 -24.57
C ASP A 550 16.74 14.86 -25.15
N LEU A 551 16.19 14.20 -26.14
CA LEU A 551 14.92 14.55 -26.72
C LEU A 551 13.77 14.15 -25.81
N LYS A 552 13.25 15.10 -25.09
CA LYS A 552 12.06 14.99 -24.24
C LYS A 552 10.88 15.62 -24.94
N MET A 553 9.71 15.04 -24.72
CA MET A 553 8.44 15.61 -25.17
C MET A 553 7.54 15.78 -23.96
N ASP A 554 6.91 16.92 -23.87
CA ASP A 554 5.89 17.22 -22.88
C ASP A 554 4.59 17.62 -23.59
N ALA A 555 3.47 17.05 -23.14
CA ALA A 555 2.14 17.41 -23.62
C ALA A 555 1.34 18.01 -22.48
N SER A 556 0.66 19.10 -22.75
CA SER A 556 -0.13 19.83 -21.75
C SER A 556 -1.35 20.46 -22.36
N THR A 557 -2.29 20.84 -21.50
CA THR A 557 -3.39 21.73 -21.83
C THR A 557 -3.23 23.05 -21.08
N ASP A 558 -3.79 24.12 -21.60
CA ASP A 558 -3.71 25.46 -20.97
C ASP A 558 -4.48 25.51 -19.62
N ARG A 559 -5.39 24.57 -19.36
CA ARG A 559 -6.13 24.40 -18.10
C ARG A 559 -6.36 22.93 -17.81
N ALA A 560 -6.57 22.59 -16.56
CA ALA A 560 -6.96 21.24 -16.13
C ALA A 560 -8.47 20.96 -16.32
N THR A 561 -9.31 22.01 -16.23
CA THR A 561 -10.77 21.90 -16.35
C THR A 561 -11.31 23.04 -17.25
N TYR A 562 -12.25 22.68 -18.10
CA TYR A 562 -12.89 23.58 -19.08
C TYR A 562 -14.40 23.55 -18.88
N ALA A 563 -15.06 24.65 -19.20
CA ALA A 563 -16.51 24.66 -19.32
C ALA A 563 -16.94 23.98 -20.63
N LEU A 564 -18.11 23.37 -20.63
CA LEU A 564 -18.69 22.78 -21.85
C LEU A 564 -18.78 23.81 -22.97
N GLY A 565 -18.35 23.44 -24.17
CA GLY A 565 -18.28 24.34 -25.34
C GLY A 565 -17.10 25.33 -25.33
N SER A 566 -16.19 25.23 -24.34
CA SER A 566 -14.96 26.04 -24.36
C SER A 566 -13.96 25.50 -25.37
N THR A 567 -13.07 26.37 -25.82
CA THR A 567 -11.89 25.99 -26.61
C THR A 567 -10.81 25.44 -25.69
N VAL A 568 -10.24 24.29 -26.02
CA VAL A 568 -9.11 23.67 -25.33
C VAL A 568 -7.87 23.83 -26.20
N THR A 569 -6.81 24.39 -25.64
CA THR A 569 -5.50 24.43 -26.29
C THR A 569 -4.66 23.24 -25.84
N ILE A 570 -4.29 22.37 -26.80
CA ILE A 570 -3.37 21.26 -26.58
C ILE A 570 -2.02 21.68 -27.10
N SER A 571 -1.00 21.58 -26.25
CA SER A 571 0.37 21.96 -26.53
C SER A 571 1.32 20.79 -26.38
N ALA A 572 2.39 20.80 -27.19
CA ALA A 572 3.50 19.87 -27.06
C ALA A 572 4.83 20.63 -27.19
N THR A 573 5.81 20.22 -26.39
CA THR A 573 7.15 20.79 -26.41
C THR A 573 8.19 19.71 -26.60
N LEU A 574 9.10 19.87 -27.57
CA LEU A 574 10.26 19.01 -27.83
C LEU A 574 11.54 19.70 -27.35
N SER A 575 12.26 19.08 -26.41
CA SER A 575 13.44 19.69 -25.76
C SER A 575 14.61 19.98 -26.71
N ASN A 576 14.74 19.25 -27.82
CA ASN A 576 15.78 19.45 -28.85
C ASN A 576 15.45 20.55 -29.87
N LYS A 577 14.33 21.26 -29.66
CA LYS A 577 13.85 22.30 -30.56
C LYS A 577 13.62 21.84 -32.01
N ALA A 578 13.33 20.54 -32.22
CA ALA A 578 13.05 20.01 -33.55
C ALA A 578 11.87 20.76 -34.21
N ALA A 579 12.15 21.48 -35.30
CA ALA A 579 11.16 22.33 -35.95
C ALA A 579 10.26 21.59 -36.96
N ASN A 580 10.67 20.40 -37.43
CA ASN A 580 10.03 19.69 -38.53
C ASN A 580 9.43 18.34 -38.14
N ALA A 581 9.00 18.17 -36.89
CA ALA A 581 8.29 16.96 -36.49
C ALA A 581 6.83 17.02 -36.94
N GLU A 582 6.31 15.91 -37.42
CA GLU A 582 4.85 15.75 -37.54
C GLU A 582 4.31 15.47 -36.11
N VAL A 583 3.51 16.39 -35.60
CA VAL A 583 2.92 16.30 -34.24
C VAL A 583 1.41 16.21 -34.36
N ARG A 584 0.85 15.14 -33.74
CA ARG A 584 -0.59 14.87 -33.74
C ARG A 584 -1.06 14.50 -32.35
N ALA A 585 -2.27 14.93 -32.02
CA ALA A 585 -2.95 14.48 -30.79
C ALA A 585 -4.15 13.60 -31.15
N LYS A 586 -4.21 12.43 -30.54
CA LYS A 586 -5.42 11.60 -30.51
C LYS A 586 -6.15 11.91 -29.22
N ILE A 587 -7.35 12.49 -29.33
CA ILE A 587 -8.18 12.87 -28.20
C ILE A 587 -9.23 11.79 -27.99
N LEU A 588 -9.21 11.20 -26.80
CA LEU A 588 -10.13 10.15 -26.40
C LEU A 588 -11.02 10.68 -25.28
N TRP A 589 -12.32 10.55 -25.45
CA TRP A 589 -13.23 10.77 -24.34
C TRP A 589 -13.26 9.52 -23.46
N LEU A 590 -12.89 9.65 -22.19
CA LEU A 590 -12.78 8.53 -21.26
C LEU A 590 -14.14 8.11 -20.68
N GLY A 591 -15.16 8.96 -20.82
CA GLY A 591 -16.52 8.59 -20.41
C GLY A 591 -17.10 9.49 -19.33
N ASP A 592 -18.33 9.19 -18.99
CA ASP A 592 -19.13 9.74 -17.89
C ASP A 592 -19.70 8.60 -17.01
N GLY A 593 -19.21 7.38 -17.18
CA GLY A 593 -19.67 6.16 -16.51
C GLY A 593 -20.95 5.54 -17.08
N VAL A 594 -21.64 6.19 -17.99
CA VAL A 594 -22.95 5.76 -18.52
C VAL A 594 -22.97 5.65 -20.04
N SER A 595 -22.39 6.61 -20.71
CA SER A 595 -22.47 6.71 -22.17
C SER A 595 -21.42 5.85 -22.87
N PRO A 596 -21.74 5.23 -24.02
CA PRO A 596 -20.74 4.52 -24.81
C PRO A 596 -19.67 5.50 -25.31
N ARG A 597 -18.44 5.03 -25.38
CA ARG A 597 -17.32 5.83 -25.94
C ARG A 597 -17.61 6.26 -27.37
N GLY A 598 -17.27 7.51 -27.66
CA GLY A 598 -17.30 8.03 -29.01
C GLY A 598 -16.04 7.68 -29.81
N SER A 599 -16.02 8.03 -31.09
CA SER A 599 -14.81 8.00 -31.91
C SER A 599 -13.77 8.96 -31.34
N SER A 600 -12.48 8.60 -31.46
CA SER A 600 -11.39 9.52 -31.13
C SER A 600 -11.33 10.68 -32.15
N ILE A 601 -10.89 11.86 -31.66
CA ILE A 601 -10.60 13.02 -32.52
C ILE A 601 -9.10 13.01 -32.80
N ASP A 602 -8.74 13.07 -34.08
CA ASP A 602 -7.36 13.21 -34.52
C ASP A 602 -7.08 14.66 -34.89
N LEU A 603 -6.16 15.29 -34.14
CA LEU A 603 -5.89 16.72 -34.21
C LEU A 603 -4.41 16.96 -34.54
N PRO A 604 -4.08 17.51 -35.74
CA PRO A 604 -2.70 17.88 -36.03
C PRO A 604 -2.31 19.16 -35.27
N LEU A 605 -1.14 19.13 -34.60
CA LEU A 605 -0.57 20.29 -33.94
C LEU A 605 0.35 21.04 -34.92
N ARG A 606 0.21 22.37 -34.95
CA ARG A 606 1.05 23.26 -35.77
C ARG A 606 2.24 23.76 -34.96
N ALA A 607 3.37 23.95 -35.61
CA ALA A 607 4.54 24.56 -35.00
C ALA A 607 4.21 25.96 -34.48
N GLY A 608 4.63 26.27 -33.28
CA GLY A 608 4.50 27.56 -32.64
C GLY A 608 5.63 28.53 -33.05
N SER A 609 5.64 29.70 -32.47
CA SER A 609 6.69 30.73 -32.69
C SER A 609 8.05 30.31 -32.13
N GLU A 610 8.06 29.57 -31.01
CA GLU A 610 9.28 29.06 -30.40
C GLU A 610 9.65 27.70 -30.99
N PRO A 611 10.93 27.48 -31.38
CA PRO A 611 11.37 26.22 -31.94
C PRO A 611 11.11 25.03 -30.97
N GLY A 612 10.50 23.96 -31.51
CA GLY A 612 10.16 22.74 -30.76
C GLY A 612 8.81 22.84 -30.05
N THR A 613 8.09 23.96 -30.17
CA THR A 613 6.72 24.05 -29.63
C THR A 613 5.68 23.79 -30.71
N TYR A 614 4.61 23.11 -30.31
CA TYR A 614 3.49 22.77 -31.18
C TYR A 614 2.19 22.97 -30.43
N ALA A 615 1.16 23.45 -31.10
CA ALA A 615 -0.14 23.62 -30.48
C ALA A 615 -1.30 23.43 -31.50
N ALA A 616 -2.43 23.05 -30.96
CA ALA A 616 -3.71 23.07 -31.67
C ALA A 616 -4.83 23.40 -30.72
N THR A 617 -5.90 23.95 -31.27
CA THR A 617 -7.13 24.24 -30.54
C THR A 617 -8.20 23.22 -30.91
N LEU A 618 -8.82 22.67 -29.89
CA LEU A 618 -9.97 21.78 -29.99
C LEU A 618 -11.21 22.58 -29.59
N THR A 619 -12.16 22.70 -30.49
CA THR A 619 -13.46 23.34 -30.28
C THR A 619 -14.56 22.28 -30.25
N ASP A 620 -15.78 22.68 -29.91
CA ASP A 620 -16.99 21.85 -30.00
C ASP A 620 -17.01 20.58 -29.13
N LEU A 621 -16.37 20.65 -27.96
CA LEU A 621 -16.52 19.60 -26.94
C LEU A 621 -17.95 19.65 -26.36
N THR A 622 -18.80 18.75 -26.85
CA THR A 622 -20.23 18.71 -26.53
C THR A 622 -20.56 17.78 -25.36
N ARG A 623 -19.56 17.02 -24.85
CA ARG A 623 -19.74 16.09 -23.76
C ARG A 623 -18.92 16.51 -22.56
N GLY A 624 -19.53 16.54 -21.37
CA GLY A 624 -18.82 16.62 -20.11
C GLY A 624 -18.09 15.29 -19.82
N GLY A 625 -17.09 15.34 -18.99
CA GLY A 625 -16.30 14.16 -18.62
C GLY A 625 -14.80 14.38 -18.76
N TYR A 626 -14.03 13.32 -18.59
CA TYR A 626 -12.58 13.33 -18.74
C TYR A 626 -12.16 12.98 -20.17
N TYR A 627 -11.12 13.65 -20.63
CA TYR A 627 -10.51 13.45 -21.94
C TYR A 627 -9.03 13.15 -21.77
N LEU A 628 -8.54 12.18 -22.54
CA LEU A 628 -7.12 11.89 -22.69
C LEU A 628 -6.63 12.47 -24.02
N ALA A 629 -5.67 13.37 -23.99
CA ALA A 629 -4.93 13.81 -25.17
C ALA A 629 -3.60 13.03 -25.22
N ARG A 630 -3.49 12.11 -26.17
CA ARG A 630 -2.26 11.39 -26.47
C ARG A 630 -1.59 12.06 -27.64
N VAL A 631 -0.43 12.68 -27.41
CA VAL A 631 0.29 13.45 -28.41
C VAL A 631 1.51 12.66 -28.86
N THR A 632 1.64 12.50 -30.18
CA THR A 632 2.81 11.85 -30.82
C THR A 632 3.56 12.84 -31.67
N ALA A 633 4.88 12.82 -31.59
CA ALA A 633 5.78 13.57 -32.48
C ALA A 633 6.66 12.58 -33.24
N ARG A 634 6.73 12.73 -34.56
CA ARG A 634 7.49 11.84 -35.45
C ARG A 634 8.33 12.62 -36.45
N THR A 635 9.52 12.10 -36.70
CA THR A 635 10.39 12.46 -37.82
C THR A 635 10.92 11.17 -38.46
N ALA A 636 11.79 11.29 -39.45
CA ALA A 636 12.49 10.13 -40.00
C ALA A 636 13.43 9.43 -38.98
N THR A 637 13.85 10.14 -37.92
CA THR A 637 14.88 9.68 -36.99
C THR A 637 14.38 9.40 -35.59
N PHE A 638 13.20 9.86 -35.21
CA PHE A 638 12.63 9.61 -33.87
C PHE A 638 11.10 9.54 -33.90
N ALA A 639 10.58 8.87 -32.89
CA ALA A 639 9.17 8.94 -32.47
C ALA A 639 9.11 9.17 -30.96
N ARG A 640 8.22 10.06 -30.50
CA ARG A 640 7.96 10.32 -29.07
C ARG A 640 6.47 10.41 -28.85
N GLU A 641 6.06 10.00 -27.66
CA GLU A 641 4.68 10.16 -27.20
C GLU A 641 4.68 10.77 -25.80
N SER A 642 3.73 11.65 -25.56
CA SER A 642 3.39 12.17 -24.24
C SER A 642 1.87 12.29 -24.16
N GLN A 643 1.34 12.38 -22.96
CA GLN A 643 -0.10 12.47 -22.75
C GLN A 643 -0.46 13.41 -21.61
N THR A 644 -1.67 13.95 -21.68
CA THR A 644 -2.27 14.74 -20.62
C THR A 644 -3.75 14.43 -20.52
N ILE A 645 -4.31 14.54 -19.30
CA ILE A 645 -5.75 14.43 -19.06
C ILE A 645 -6.29 15.83 -18.76
N PHE A 646 -7.47 16.11 -19.26
CA PHE A 646 -8.23 17.30 -18.90
C PHE A 646 -9.70 16.96 -18.70
N ALA A 647 -10.38 17.76 -17.90
CA ALA A 647 -11.80 17.61 -17.65
C ALA A 647 -12.62 18.68 -18.40
N VAL A 648 -13.79 18.30 -18.88
CA VAL A 648 -14.80 19.23 -19.39
C VAL A 648 -15.98 19.18 -18.43
N SER A 649 -16.24 20.30 -17.76
CA SER A 649 -17.34 20.42 -16.80
C SER A 649 -18.69 20.27 -17.50
N PRO A 650 -19.55 19.36 -17.03
CA PRO A 650 -20.88 19.18 -17.62
C PRO A 650 -21.86 20.35 -17.31
N LYS A 651 -21.43 21.34 -16.53
CA LYS A 651 -22.27 22.47 -16.06
C LYS A 651 -23.57 22.02 -15.38
N THR A 652 -23.51 20.94 -14.65
CA THR A 652 -24.68 20.34 -13.97
C THR A 652 -25.14 21.14 -12.77
N ALA A 653 -24.25 21.95 -12.18
CA ALA A 653 -24.60 22.85 -11.08
C ALA A 653 -23.62 24.04 -11.01
N THR A 654 -24.06 25.12 -10.34
CA THR A 654 -23.26 26.34 -10.07
C THR A 654 -23.60 26.88 -8.69
N PHE A 655 -22.67 27.58 -8.06
CA PHE A 655 -22.94 28.34 -6.85
C PHE A 655 -23.80 29.58 -7.14
N THR A 656 -24.64 30.00 -6.18
CA THR A 656 -25.40 31.25 -6.28
C THR A 656 -24.57 32.46 -5.84
N GLY A 657 -23.43 32.21 -5.15
CA GLY A 657 -22.52 33.25 -4.69
C GLY A 657 -22.80 33.74 -3.27
N ASP A 658 -23.89 33.30 -2.64
CA ASP A 658 -24.24 33.59 -1.25
C ASP A 658 -23.66 32.50 -0.33
N ALA A 659 -22.62 32.83 0.41
CA ALA A 659 -22.06 31.92 1.41
C ALA A 659 -22.06 32.58 2.79
N ARG A 660 -22.33 31.78 3.81
CA ARG A 660 -22.31 32.21 5.22
C ARG A 660 -21.69 31.16 6.11
N ALA A 661 -21.14 31.61 7.24
CA ALA A 661 -20.54 30.76 8.23
C ALA A 661 -21.09 31.06 9.61
N HIS A 662 -21.31 30.03 10.42
CA HIS A 662 -21.69 30.16 11.83
C HIS A 662 -21.18 28.96 12.63
N ILE A 663 -21.14 29.12 13.95
CA ILE A 663 -20.81 28.00 14.86
C ILE A 663 -22.10 27.32 15.26
N GLU A 664 -22.17 26.01 15.07
CA GLU A 664 -23.25 25.17 15.55
C GLU A 664 -22.66 23.97 16.30
N ASN A 665 -23.14 23.73 17.54
CA ASN A 665 -22.66 22.64 18.40
C ASN A 665 -21.12 22.56 18.50
N GLY A 666 -20.45 23.72 18.52
CA GLY A 666 -18.99 23.82 18.58
C GLY A 666 -18.23 23.44 17.31
N SER A 667 -18.91 23.30 16.20
CA SER A 667 -18.34 23.07 14.87
C SER A 667 -18.63 24.26 13.95
N LEU A 668 -17.81 24.49 12.92
CA LEU A 668 -18.04 25.55 11.93
C LEU A 668 -18.89 25.00 10.80
N VAL A 669 -20.06 25.57 10.60
CA VAL A 669 -20.97 25.27 9.48
C VAL A 669 -20.81 26.34 8.41
N ILE A 670 -20.57 25.90 7.19
CA ILE A 670 -20.56 26.72 5.98
C ILE A 670 -21.79 26.37 5.17
N GLU A 671 -22.63 27.36 4.89
CA GLU A 671 -23.81 27.22 4.05
C GLU A 671 -23.66 28.05 2.79
N THR A 672 -24.15 27.53 1.66
CA THR A 672 -24.16 28.26 0.37
C THR A 672 -25.31 27.79 -0.50
N GLY A 673 -25.79 28.66 -1.37
CA GLY A 673 -26.78 28.30 -2.38
C GLY A 673 -26.12 27.65 -3.59
N VAL A 674 -26.83 26.68 -4.17
CA VAL A 674 -26.46 26.04 -5.45
C VAL A 674 -27.67 26.02 -6.38
N ASN A 675 -27.40 26.28 -7.66
CA ASN A 675 -28.39 26.10 -8.72
C ASN A 675 -28.02 24.84 -9.52
N VAL A 676 -28.86 23.84 -9.46
CA VAL A 676 -28.63 22.49 -10.02
C VAL A 676 -29.46 22.35 -11.30
N ALA A 677 -28.79 22.23 -12.44
CA ALA A 677 -29.44 22.02 -13.72
C ALA A 677 -29.92 20.57 -13.90
N ARG A 678 -29.21 19.60 -13.35
CA ARG A 678 -29.55 18.18 -13.43
C ARG A 678 -29.35 17.51 -12.07
N ALA A 679 -30.41 16.86 -11.58
CA ALA A 679 -30.35 16.11 -10.33
C ALA A 679 -29.30 14.99 -10.42
N GLY A 680 -28.60 14.70 -9.31
CA GLY A 680 -27.58 13.66 -9.26
C GLY A 680 -26.75 13.66 -8.00
N ALA A 681 -25.67 12.89 -8.05
CA ALA A 681 -24.63 12.84 -7.02
C ALA A 681 -23.64 13.99 -7.25
N PHE A 682 -23.32 14.70 -6.17
CA PHE A 682 -22.37 15.80 -6.13
C PHE A 682 -21.43 15.64 -4.94
N ALA A 683 -20.37 16.43 -4.94
CA ALA A 683 -19.52 16.57 -3.76
C ALA A 683 -19.19 18.06 -3.56
N LEU A 684 -19.27 18.50 -2.31
CA LEU A 684 -18.91 19.86 -1.90
C LEU A 684 -17.59 19.80 -1.13
N GLY A 685 -16.52 20.32 -1.72
CA GLY A 685 -15.23 20.50 -1.05
C GLY A 685 -15.18 21.87 -0.36
N VAL A 686 -14.68 21.89 0.88
CA VAL A 686 -14.38 23.10 1.63
C VAL A 686 -12.92 23.11 2.05
N THR A 687 -12.24 24.25 1.83
CA THR A 687 -10.92 24.51 2.38
C THR A 687 -10.96 25.75 3.25
N LEU A 688 -10.50 25.60 4.49
CA LEU A 688 -10.45 26.64 5.49
C LEU A 688 -9.00 27.06 5.71
N ARG A 689 -8.70 28.36 5.52
CA ARG A 689 -7.38 28.93 5.73
C ARG A 689 -7.39 29.99 6.82
N GLY A 690 -6.36 29.98 7.65
CA GLY A 690 -6.14 30.99 8.68
C GLY A 690 -5.65 32.33 8.10
N PRO A 691 -5.49 33.38 8.94
CA PRO A 691 -5.19 34.75 8.52
C PRO A 691 -3.89 34.92 7.72
N ARG A 692 -2.93 33.97 7.84
CA ARG A 692 -1.67 33.97 7.09
C ARG A 692 -1.65 32.95 5.96
N GLY A 693 -2.82 32.45 5.55
CA GLY A 693 -2.97 31.42 4.49
C GLY A 693 -2.69 29.97 4.96
N GLN A 694 -2.45 29.74 6.28
CA GLN A 694 -2.21 28.40 6.80
C GLN A 694 -3.46 27.52 6.62
N LEU A 695 -3.23 26.30 6.16
CA LEU A 695 -4.32 25.33 6.05
C LEU A 695 -4.81 24.92 7.43
N ILE A 696 -6.09 25.16 7.71
CA ILE A 696 -6.76 24.74 8.92
C ILE A 696 -7.44 23.38 8.72
N ALA A 697 -8.30 23.28 7.72
CA ALA A 697 -9.00 22.06 7.35
C ALA A 697 -9.29 22.05 5.84
N SER A 698 -9.35 20.87 5.25
CA SER A 698 -9.92 20.67 3.92
C SER A 698 -10.61 19.32 3.91
N LEU A 699 -11.88 19.31 3.57
CA LEU A 699 -12.70 18.10 3.56
C LEU A 699 -13.83 18.21 2.55
N THR A 700 -14.38 17.05 2.18
CA THR A 700 -15.42 16.93 1.18
C THR A 700 -16.67 16.28 1.75
N ALA A 701 -17.84 16.79 1.38
CA ALA A 701 -19.14 16.22 1.69
C ALA A 701 -19.77 15.63 0.42
N PRO A 702 -20.07 14.33 0.37
CA PRO A 702 -20.91 13.76 -0.67
C PRO A 702 -22.35 14.26 -0.51
N LEU A 703 -22.99 14.65 -1.60
CA LEU A 703 -24.33 15.21 -1.66
C LEU A 703 -25.17 14.54 -2.73
N THR A 704 -26.46 14.39 -2.48
CA THR A 704 -27.47 14.09 -3.51
C THR A 704 -28.36 15.31 -3.68
N LEU A 705 -28.28 15.95 -4.87
CA LEU A 705 -28.99 17.20 -5.13
C LEU A 705 -30.12 16.99 -6.15
N LYS A 706 -31.22 17.70 -5.94
CA LYS A 706 -32.34 17.78 -6.87
C LYS A 706 -32.12 18.94 -7.85
N ALA A 707 -32.78 18.92 -9.00
CA ALA A 707 -32.77 20.05 -9.91
C ALA A 707 -33.44 21.29 -9.27
N GLY A 708 -32.94 22.47 -9.58
CA GLY A 708 -33.40 23.75 -9.03
C GLY A 708 -32.43 24.37 -8.03
N THR A 709 -32.80 25.51 -7.49
CA THR A 709 -32.02 26.25 -6.48
C THR A 709 -32.29 25.68 -5.10
N GLN A 710 -31.22 25.38 -4.37
CA GLN A 710 -31.30 24.84 -3.00
C GLN A 710 -30.08 25.25 -2.17
N SER A 711 -30.22 25.24 -0.86
CA SER A 711 -29.11 25.44 0.07
C SER A 711 -28.42 24.13 0.36
N VAL A 712 -27.09 24.18 0.43
CA VAL A 712 -26.23 23.07 0.87
C VAL A 712 -25.35 23.54 2.02
N SER A 713 -24.98 22.62 2.89
CA SER A 713 -24.08 22.93 4.01
C SER A 713 -23.00 21.89 4.16
N ILE A 714 -21.86 22.33 4.71
CA ILE A 714 -20.77 21.44 5.11
C ILE A 714 -20.29 21.85 6.48
N MET A 715 -20.13 20.85 7.37
CA MET A 715 -19.70 21.06 8.73
C MET A 715 -18.22 20.68 8.86
N ILE A 716 -17.42 21.62 9.36
CA ILE A 716 -16.03 21.39 9.76
C ILE A 716 -16.03 21.13 11.27
N PRO A 717 -15.65 19.90 11.71
CA PRO A 717 -15.66 19.56 13.13
C PRO A 717 -14.76 20.49 13.95
N GLY A 718 -15.26 20.98 15.09
CA GLY A 718 -14.53 21.91 15.95
C GLY A 718 -13.17 21.37 16.40
N ARG A 719 -13.07 20.06 16.67
CA ARG A 719 -11.82 19.38 17.01
C ARG A 719 -10.73 19.53 15.95
N ASP A 720 -11.07 19.56 14.63
CA ASP A 720 -10.08 19.71 13.55
C ASP A 720 -9.52 21.13 13.52
N ILE A 721 -10.34 22.13 13.85
CA ILE A 721 -9.93 23.53 14.00
C ILE A 721 -9.08 23.69 15.25
N ARG A 722 -9.52 23.15 16.41
CA ARG A 722 -8.77 23.21 17.68
C ARG A 722 -7.40 22.57 17.57
N ALA A 723 -7.29 21.44 16.89
CA ALA A 723 -6.03 20.74 16.71
C ALA A 723 -4.97 21.56 15.95
N ARG A 724 -5.38 22.58 15.19
CA ARG A 724 -4.46 23.53 14.54
C ARG A 724 -4.06 24.69 15.43
N GLY A 725 -4.87 25.07 16.42
CA GLY A 725 -4.55 26.11 17.39
C GLY A 725 -4.43 27.52 16.80
N ILE A 726 -5.13 27.81 15.71
CA ILE A 726 -5.03 29.09 14.99
C ILE A 726 -6.40 29.76 15.01
N ASP A 727 -6.46 30.96 15.58
CA ASP A 727 -7.67 31.79 15.59
C ASP A 727 -8.01 32.34 14.20
N GLY A 728 -9.30 32.63 13.97
CA GLY A 728 -9.78 33.32 12.78
C GLY A 728 -9.42 34.81 12.74
N PRO A 729 -9.91 35.59 11.75
CA PRO A 729 -10.90 35.13 10.77
C PRO A 729 -10.35 34.15 9.77
N TYR A 730 -11.18 33.22 9.29
CA TYR A 730 -10.80 32.23 8.30
C TYR A 730 -11.29 32.58 6.91
N THR A 731 -10.48 32.34 5.89
CA THR A 731 -10.89 32.39 4.50
C THR A 731 -11.44 31.02 4.09
N VAL A 732 -12.61 30.99 3.49
CA VAL A 732 -13.31 29.79 3.01
C VAL A 732 -13.22 29.72 1.51
N GLU A 733 -12.70 28.62 0.99
CA GLU A 733 -12.71 28.23 -0.41
C GLU A 733 -13.72 27.09 -0.60
N LEU A 734 -14.56 27.16 -1.64
CA LEU A 734 -15.54 26.12 -1.95
C LEU A 734 -15.32 25.59 -3.38
N VAL A 735 -15.46 24.28 -3.54
CA VAL A 735 -15.41 23.58 -4.82
C VAL A 735 -16.63 22.67 -4.94
N LEU A 736 -17.41 22.84 -5.98
CA LEU A 736 -18.54 21.97 -6.30
C LEU A 736 -18.12 21.00 -7.40
N MET A 737 -18.37 19.71 -7.17
CA MET A 737 -18.03 18.64 -8.10
C MET A 737 -19.28 17.85 -8.46
N ASP A 738 -19.44 17.52 -9.74
CA ASP A 738 -20.35 16.46 -10.19
C ASP A 738 -19.68 15.10 -9.89
N ALA A 739 -20.32 14.28 -9.10
CA ALA A 739 -19.81 13.00 -8.61
C ALA A 739 -20.65 11.81 -9.11
N ALA A 740 -21.40 12.02 -10.19
CA ALA A 740 -22.22 10.95 -10.79
C ALA A 740 -21.36 9.75 -11.25
N TRP A 741 -20.11 10.03 -11.56
CA TRP A 741 -19.05 9.06 -11.82
C TRP A 741 -17.76 9.54 -11.15
N THR A 742 -16.62 9.59 -11.83
CA THR A 742 -15.40 10.22 -11.30
C THR A 742 -15.62 11.72 -11.10
N ALA A 743 -15.30 12.24 -9.92
CA ALA A 743 -15.61 13.61 -9.54
C ALA A 743 -14.98 14.64 -10.51
N ILE A 744 -15.80 15.52 -11.07
CA ILE A 744 -15.40 16.61 -11.97
C ILE A 744 -15.80 17.94 -11.33
N GLN A 745 -14.85 18.87 -11.23
CA GLN A 745 -15.17 20.22 -10.79
C GLN A 745 -16.18 20.87 -11.76
N VAL A 746 -17.32 21.33 -11.25
CA VAL A 746 -18.35 22.03 -12.03
C VAL A 746 -18.38 23.52 -11.72
N ASP A 747 -18.01 23.93 -10.51
CA ASP A 747 -17.87 25.33 -10.11
C ASP A 747 -16.95 25.49 -8.90
N GLU A 748 -16.47 26.73 -8.67
CA GLU A 748 -15.65 27.06 -7.50
C GLU A 748 -15.85 28.50 -7.04
N LEU A 749 -15.67 28.68 -5.73
CA LEU A 749 -15.58 29.98 -5.09
C LEU A 749 -14.24 30.04 -4.34
N PRO A 750 -13.16 30.56 -4.97
CA PRO A 750 -11.82 30.58 -4.36
C PRO A 750 -11.73 31.43 -3.10
N LYS A 751 -12.68 32.32 -2.89
CA LYS A 751 -12.87 33.12 -1.68
C LYS A 751 -14.38 33.30 -1.46
N ALA A 752 -15.05 32.22 -1.06
CA ALA A 752 -16.49 32.24 -0.84
C ALA A 752 -16.90 33.26 0.22
N LEU A 753 -16.16 33.31 1.32
CA LEU A 753 -16.32 34.28 2.39
C LEU A 753 -15.06 34.37 3.25
N THR A 754 -15.01 35.40 4.09
CA THR A 754 -14.15 35.47 5.27
C THR A 754 -15.03 35.42 6.51
N THR A 755 -14.75 34.49 7.43
CA THR A 755 -15.58 34.33 8.65
C THR A 755 -15.39 35.49 9.63
N ASP A 756 -16.24 35.53 10.65
CA ASP A 756 -15.98 36.33 11.84
C ASP A 756 -14.66 35.92 12.50
N ALA A 757 -14.15 36.76 13.38
CA ALA A 757 -12.92 36.52 14.13
C ALA A 757 -13.15 35.49 15.26
N TYR A 758 -13.48 34.26 14.92
CA TYR A 758 -13.64 33.16 15.86
C TYR A 758 -12.31 32.83 16.55
N ARG A 759 -12.39 32.50 17.83
CA ARG A 759 -11.25 31.97 18.59
C ARG A 759 -11.28 30.45 18.60
N VAL A 760 -10.13 29.83 18.70
CA VAL A 760 -10.03 28.35 18.83
C VAL A 760 -10.86 27.83 20.01
N ALA A 761 -11.02 28.62 21.08
CA ALA A 761 -11.83 28.26 22.25
C ALA A 761 -13.35 28.21 21.97
N ASP A 762 -13.80 28.84 20.89
CA ASP A 762 -15.23 28.85 20.52
C ASP A 762 -15.67 27.49 19.92
N PHE A 763 -14.71 26.61 19.59
CA PHE A 763 -14.96 25.28 19.04
C PHE A 763 -14.87 24.20 20.12
N VAL A 764 -15.64 23.11 19.97
CA VAL A 764 -15.68 21.99 20.92
C VAL A 764 -14.99 20.75 20.33
N GLU A 765 -14.53 19.83 21.20
CA GLU A 765 -13.89 18.56 20.78
C GLU A 765 -14.87 17.57 20.12
#